data_be92fcb6f41de8f71227c167175c342d
#
_entry.id   be92fcb6f41de8f71227c167175c342d
#
_cell.length_a   1.000
_cell.length_b   1.000
_cell.length_c   1.000
_cell.angle_alpha   90.00
_cell.angle_beta   90.00
_cell.angle_gamma   90.00
#
_symmetry.space_group_name_H-M   'P 1'
#
loop_
_entity.id
_entity.type
_entity.pdbx_description
1 polymer ?
#
loop_
_entity_poly.entity_id
_entity_poly.type
_entity_poly.pdbx_seq_one_letter_code
_entity_poly.pdbx_strand_id
1 'polypeptide(L)'
;MGDAWLSPDTCGVKLAEFEQMTRQMTRAAPALATLADQLWQTLNAAGVSTAPALEIRRLAAWATDAASDLRRRNLLAHDMDRQPGALRFCGLDGTYLTLPDRFTDQVAQYEGIRVADVLRRAAAGDRSAWDELNRIRPEDVTPAFAKALMASLGPGGLVSIPVALAKQLAGDMNLEPADGSLHHVGDGKINADAANARTALATLARALSYTTDPQSKGYLGDQFLTQLRDTGRAHFPPQAPPGNQVDGYQAVSSVLGASGDARFSPAFFRVVGHDMIAYDRQQRKNSPNVVTDLSGYFHLGNALDAGTTKVVREEGGLLGRKNGPPPQREILSPLLRTAAHSGRDAAQSLISGWHGPFSPKDATITKDSDLYYLVHDLRGDWGRTDHGKSLGEALRTAATGQDEVSTTLALQAAKALADTARSYFTPEVGKNEMRVNGDAVSDLSALRPAMADVLASHMDELHSVYREFHYTTEPSKSGLGNGDLDYALLDICRDAAAYDTLLKAQIVHARLAVDGAVAKGGDLTRNLEDILPSEGWMFGRLVEARTRSVQAEKARLDQVNAELAQRVNQLVGLIPVASLYSKAAAVPGAEAAGAKVTGRLTGVLENWITQRLAEKPDPTLLTPKSNTEAVQRLFTQMIASSMAEHGRFGGNDLRGKSFANRGDRPEMKSLESLGREDLSAFLRWAAVHARLDSADRVMQSTLEQGQKEVASHFGNEGGEHLPPSFTS
;
A
#
# COMPACT_ATOMS: atom_id res chain seq x y z
N MET A 1 1.53 -60.81 -12.45
CA MET A 1 0.90 -59.64 -13.04
C MET A 1 1.54 -58.46 -12.37
N GLY A 2 2.46 -57.83 -13.10
CA GLY A 2 3.32 -56.80 -12.51
C GLY A 2 2.57 -55.50 -12.24
N ASP A 3 3.14 -54.74 -11.36
CA ASP A 3 2.72 -53.46 -10.76
C ASP A 3 2.44 -52.27 -11.77
N ALA A 4 1.87 -52.58 -12.96
CA ALA A 4 1.56 -51.60 -13.99
C ALA A 4 0.51 -50.55 -13.59
N TRP A 5 -0.16 -50.74 -12.44
CA TRP A 5 -1.15 -49.84 -11.87
C TRP A 5 -0.55 -48.91 -10.81
N LEU A 6 0.70 -49.08 -10.43
CA LEU A 6 1.50 -48.19 -9.61
C LEU A 6 2.41 -47.28 -10.48
N SER A 7 1.84 -46.70 -11.51
CA SER A 7 2.56 -45.66 -12.23
C SER A 7 2.82 -44.45 -11.32
N PRO A 8 3.96 -43.78 -11.42
CA PRO A 8 4.22 -42.52 -10.73
C PRO A 8 3.12 -41.47 -10.93
N ASP A 9 2.37 -41.60 -12.03
CA ASP A 9 1.30 -40.68 -12.43
C ASP A 9 -0.09 -41.13 -11.92
N THR A 10 -0.17 -42.06 -10.98
CA THR A 10 -1.43 -42.54 -10.41
C THR A 10 -1.41 -42.52 -8.89
N CYS A 11 -2.53 -42.16 -8.28
CA CYS A 11 -2.72 -42.27 -6.84
C CYS A 11 -3.95 -43.14 -6.52
N GLY A 12 -3.87 -43.88 -5.42
CA GLY A 12 -5.01 -44.59 -4.87
C GLY A 12 -5.75 -43.75 -3.84
N VAL A 13 -7.05 -43.59 -3.99
CA VAL A 13 -7.86 -42.80 -3.07
C VAL A 13 -8.98 -43.62 -2.45
N LYS A 14 -9.20 -43.47 -1.15
CA LYS A 14 -10.42 -43.91 -0.46
C LYS A 14 -11.43 -42.79 -0.53
N LEU A 15 -12.52 -42.97 -1.23
CA LEU A 15 -13.48 -41.88 -1.54
C LEU A 15 -13.91 -41.07 -0.33
N ALA A 16 -14.34 -41.76 0.76
CA ALA A 16 -14.82 -41.06 1.95
C ALA A 16 -13.73 -40.22 2.63
N GLU A 17 -12.53 -40.77 2.75
CA GLU A 17 -11.39 -40.08 3.36
C GLU A 17 -10.91 -38.94 2.48
N PHE A 18 -10.90 -39.14 1.17
CA PHE A 18 -10.54 -38.13 0.19
C PHE A 18 -11.53 -36.96 0.16
N GLU A 19 -12.82 -37.26 0.26
CA GLU A 19 -13.84 -36.22 0.39
C GLU A 19 -13.70 -35.43 1.69
N GLN A 20 -13.39 -36.09 2.80
CA GLN A 20 -13.14 -35.43 4.08
C GLN A 20 -11.90 -34.52 4.00
N MET A 21 -10.81 -35.01 3.44
CA MET A 21 -9.58 -34.24 3.23
C MET A 21 -9.85 -33.01 2.35
N THR A 22 -10.60 -33.19 1.24
CA THR A 22 -11.00 -32.11 0.34
C THR A 22 -11.81 -31.03 1.07
N ARG A 23 -12.78 -31.43 1.90
CA ARG A 23 -13.54 -30.49 2.73
C ARG A 23 -12.69 -29.77 3.75
N GLN A 24 -11.76 -30.47 4.40
CA GLN A 24 -10.84 -29.86 5.37
C GLN A 24 -9.91 -28.85 4.71
N MET A 25 -9.31 -29.18 3.57
CA MET A 25 -8.44 -28.27 2.82
C MET A 25 -9.20 -27.03 2.35
N THR A 26 -10.42 -27.21 1.84
CA THR A 26 -11.28 -26.10 1.40
C THR A 26 -11.62 -25.13 2.53
N ARG A 27 -11.72 -25.61 3.77
CA ARG A 27 -11.93 -24.75 4.95
C ARG A 27 -10.64 -24.13 5.47
N ALA A 28 -9.54 -24.85 5.39
CA ALA A 28 -8.25 -24.41 5.90
C ALA A 28 -7.63 -23.29 5.04
N ALA A 29 -7.80 -23.33 3.73
CA ALA A 29 -7.20 -22.37 2.83
C ALA A 29 -7.57 -20.90 3.16
N PRO A 30 -8.84 -20.50 3.27
CA PRO A 30 -9.21 -19.13 3.64
C PRO A 30 -8.82 -18.80 5.09
N ALA A 31 -8.83 -19.78 6.00
CA ALA A 31 -8.41 -19.58 7.38
C ALA A 31 -6.90 -19.25 7.46
N LEU A 32 -6.07 -19.94 6.68
CA LEU A 32 -4.63 -19.64 6.57
C LEU A 32 -4.37 -18.26 5.99
N ALA A 33 -5.13 -17.83 4.97
CA ALA A 33 -5.02 -16.50 4.41
C ALA A 33 -5.34 -15.43 5.45
N THR A 34 -6.45 -15.57 6.17
CA THR A 34 -6.84 -14.67 7.25
C THR A 34 -5.78 -14.63 8.36
N LEU A 35 -5.25 -15.78 8.76
CA LEU A 35 -4.20 -15.88 9.77
C LEU A 35 -2.92 -15.19 9.30
N ALA A 36 -2.54 -15.37 8.04
CA ALA A 36 -1.38 -14.71 7.45
C ALA A 36 -1.52 -13.18 7.48
N ASP A 37 -2.71 -12.67 7.16
CA ASP A 37 -2.99 -11.23 7.17
C ASP A 37 -2.99 -10.67 8.60
N GLN A 38 -3.60 -11.37 9.56
CA GLN A 38 -3.56 -10.99 10.97
C GLN A 38 -2.14 -11.01 11.53
N LEU A 39 -1.37 -12.08 11.22
CA LEU A 39 0.01 -12.19 11.62
C LEU A 39 0.87 -11.09 10.98
N TRP A 40 0.65 -10.83 9.70
CA TRP A 40 1.35 -9.74 9.01
C TRP A 40 1.06 -8.38 9.67
N GLN A 41 -0.21 -8.08 9.94
CA GLN A 41 -0.60 -6.86 10.65
C GLN A 41 0.05 -6.79 12.03
N THR A 42 0.02 -7.88 12.79
CA THR A 42 0.60 -7.95 14.13
C THR A 42 2.12 -7.78 14.09
N LEU A 43 2.82 -8.49 13.20
CA LEU A 43 4.27 -8.41 13.05
C LEU A 43 4.70 -7.04 12.53
N ASN A 44 3.97 -6.49 11.56
CA ASN A 44 4.22 -5.16 11.03
C ASN A 44 4.00 -4.08 12.10
N ALA A 45 2.90 -4.19 12.82
CA ALA A 45 2.61 -3.29 13.93
C ALA A 45 3.61 -3.45 15.11
N ALA A 46 4.17 -4.64 15.31
CA ALA A 46 5.24 -4.88 16.27
C ALA A 46 6.63 -4.52 15.73
N GLY A 47 6.78 -4.07 14.46
CA GLY A 47 8.05 -3.77 13.79
C GLY A 47 9.00 -4.96 13.72
N VAL A 48 8.45 -6.17 13.79
CA VAL A 48 9.21 -7.42 13.64
C VAL A 48 9.17 -7.86 12.18
N SER A 49 10.14 -8.67 11.76
CA SER A 49 10.16 -9.20 10.39
C SER A 49 8.81 -9.86 10.03
N THR A 50 8.21 -9.41 8.94
CA THR A 50 6.98 -9.99 8.38
C THR A 50 7.26 -11.25 7.54
N ALA A 51 8.51 -11.70 7.42
CA ALA A 51 8.88 -12.88 6.66
C ALA A 51 8.07 -14.14 7.03
N PRO A 52 7.81 -14.46 8.33
CA PRO A 52 6.95 -15.58 8.68
C PRO A 52 5.52 -15.45 8.14
N ALA A 53 4.96 -14.25 8.14
CA ALA A 53 3.63 -14.02 7.59
C ALA A 53 3.60 -14.19 6.05
N LEU A 54 4.68 -13.81 5.37
CA LEU A 54 4.82 -14.05 3.92
C LEU A 54 4.90 -15.55 3.61
N GLU A 55 5.60 -16.34 4.42
CA GLU A 55 5.61 -17.80 4.26
C GLU A 55 4.23 -18.42 4.48
N ILE A 56 3.48 -17.96 5.50
CA ILE A 56 2.10 -18.41 5.70
C ILE A 56 1.20 -17.99 4.53
N ARG A 57 1.41 -16.79 3.95
CA ARG A 57 0.70 -16.38 2.73
C ARG A 57 1.00 -17.29 1.53
N ARG A 58 2.26 -17.72 1.36
CA ARG A 58 2.63 -18.69 0.33
C ARG A 58 1.94 -20.03 0.56
N LEU A 59 1.92 -20.49 1.81
CA LEU A 59 1.19 -21.70 2.19
C LEU A 59 -0.32 -21.57 1.98
N ALA A 60 -0.91 -20.41 2.28
CA ALA A 60 -2.32 -20.13 2.02
C ALA A 60 -2.65 -20.16 0.52
N ALA A 61 -1.80 -19.53 -0.31
CA ALA A 61 -1.95 -19.58 -1.76
C ALA A 61 -1.85 -21.01 -2.29
N TRP A 62 -0.83 -21.76 -1.85
CA TRP A 62 -0.70 -23.19 -2.19
C TRP A 62 -1.92 -24.00 -1.73
N ALA A 63 -2.42 -23.77 -0.51
CA ALA A 63 -3.59 -24.47 0.02
C ALA A 63 -4.86 -24.15 -0.78
N THR A 64 -5.00 -22.91 -1.28
CA THR A 64 -6.12 -22.50 -2.15
C THR A 64 -6.08 -23.26 -3.47
N ASP A 65 -4.92 -23.32 -4.11
CA ASP A 65 -4.74 -24.04 -5.36
C ASP A 65 -4.91 -25.55 -5.18
N ALA A 66 -4.35 -26.09 -4.08
CA ALA A 66 -4.51 -27.50 -3.70
C ALA A 66 -5.97 -27.87 -3.39
N ALA A 67 -6.71 -26.99 -2.70
CA ALA A 67 -8.14 -27.22 -2.41
C ALA A 67 -8.97 -27.28 -3.71
N SER A 68 -8.64 -26.43 -4.68
CA SER A 68 -9.27 -26.43 -5.99
C SER A 68 -8.99 -27.72 -6.77
N ASP A 69 -7.73 -28.16 -6.81
CA ASP A 69 -7.34 -29.42 -7.46
C ASP A 69 -7.97 -30.63 -6.76
N LEU A 70 -7.96 -30.67 -5.43
CA LEU A 70 -8.60 -31.73 -4.65
C LEU A 70 -10.10 -31.82 -4.89
N ARG A 71 -10.81 -30.70 -5.03
CA ARG A 71 -12.25 -30.73 -5.37
C ARG A 71 -12.50 -31.37 -6.73
N ARG A 72 -11.70 -31.04 -7.73
CA ARG A 72 -11.80 -31.63 -9.06
C ARG A 72 -11.49 -33.10 -9.06
N ARG A 73 -10.41 -33.49 -8.38
CA ARG A 73 -10.05 -34.91 -8.22
C ARG A 73 -11.16 -35.68 -7.50
N ASN A 74 -11.80 -35.07 -6.50
CA ASN A 74 -12.90 -35.67 -5.75
C ASN A 74 -14.13 -35.86 -6.67
N LEU A 75 -14.50 -34.84 -7.46
CA LEU A 75 -15.57 -34.97 -8.44
C LEU A 75 -15.28 -36.06 -9.48
N LEU A 76 -14.07 -36.06 -10.02
CA LEU A 76 -13.62 -37.10 -10.96
C LEU A 76 -13.65 -38.49 -10.32
N ALA A 77 -13.19 -38.62 -9.08
CA ALA A 77 -13.21 -39.89 -8.34
C ALA A 77 -14.64 -40.40 -8.14
N HIS A 78 -15.59 -39.54 -7.79
CA HIS A 78 -17.00 -39.93 -7.69
C HIS A 78 -17.61 -40.33 -9.02
N ASP A 79 -17.28 -39.62 -10.11
CA ASP A 79 -17.77 -39.96 -11.45
C ASP A 79 -17.18 -41.27 -11.96
N MET A 80 -15.89 -41.50 -11.71
CA MET A 80 -15.22 -42.76 -12.03
C MET A 80 -15.78 -43.93 -11.19
N ASP A 81 -16.07 -43.71 -9.90
CA ASP A 81 -16.62 -44.74 -9.03
C ASP A 81 -18.00 -45.26 -9.47
N ARG A 82 -18.79 -44.39 -10.14
CA ARG A 82 -20.09 -44.74 -10.71
C ARG A 82 -20.00 -45.57 -12.00
N GLN A 83 -18.80 -45.57 -12.65
CA GLN A 83 -18.65 -46.30 -13.90
C GLN A 83 -18.42 -47.78 -13.70
N PRO A 84 -19.00 -48.68 -14.50
CA PRO A 84 -18.85 -50.11 -14.37
C PRO A 84 -17.42 -50.66 -14.53
N GLY A 85 -16.53 -49.87 -15.11
CA GLY A 85 -15.12 -50.22 -15.38
C GLY A 85 -14.11 -49.55 -14.45
N ALA A 86 -14.55 -49.01 -13.31
CA ALA A 86 -13.66 -48.32 -12.37
C ALA A 86 -12.56 -49.25 -11.83
N LEU A 87 -11.30 -48.86 -11.98
CA LEU A 87 -10.15 -49.61 -11.49
C LEU A 87 -10.07 -49.39 -9.96
N ARG A 88 -10.31 -50.50 -9.23
CA ARG A 88 -10.24 -50.55 -7.77
C ARG A 88 -9.22 -51.58 -7.34
N PHE A 89 -8.53 -51.33 -6.26
CA PHE A 89 -7.67 -52.32 -5.61
C PHE A 89 -7.96 -52.39 -4.12
N CYS A 90 -7.77 -53.57 -3.55
CA CYS A 90 -7.91 -53.78 -2.11
C CYS A 90 -6.55 -53.64 -1.44
N GLY A 91 -6.40 -52.63 -0.59
CA GLY A 91 -5.29 -52.50 0.32
C GLY A 91 -5.60 -53.20 1.67
N LEU A 92 -4.63 -53.20 2.59
CA LEU A 92 -4.79 -53.81 3.92
C LEU A 92 -5.88 -53.12 4.76
N ASP A 93 -6.19 -51.89 4.48
CA ASP A 93 -7.08 -51.00 5.24
C ASP A 93 -8.32 -50.55 4.43
N GLY A 94 -8.60 -51.20 3.30
CA GLY A 94 -9.81 -50.95 2.51
C GLY A 94 -9.65 -50.95 1.01
N THR A 95 -10.71 -50.56 0.32
CA THR A 95 -10.74 -50.47 -1.15
C THR A 95 -10.35 -49.07 -1.61
N TYR A 96 -9.42 -49.00 -2.53
CA TYR A 96 -8.95 -47.79 -3.17
C TYR A 96 -9.43 -47.69 -4.62
N LEU A 97 -9.83 -46.50 -5.04
CA LEU A 97 -10.05 -46.13 -6.42
C LEU A 97 -8.74 -45.62 -7.01
N THR A 98 -8.35 -46.08 -8.20
CA THR A 98 -7.18 -45.60 -8.90
C THR A 98 -7.53 -44.30 -9.67
N LEU A 99 -6.86 -43.21 -9.31
CA LEU A 99 -7.06 -41.91 -9.92
C LEU A 99 -5.77 -41.45 -10.63
N PRO A 100 -5.75 -41.36 -11.97
CA PRO A 100 -4.57 -40.89 -12.70
C PRO A 100 -4.38 -39.38 -12.56
N ASP A 101 -3.17 -38.92 -12.21
CA ASP A 101 -2.86 -37.49 -12.07
C ASP A 101 -3.04 -36.68 -13.35
N ARG A 102 -2.66 -37.27 -14.50
CA ARG A 102 -2.79 -36.62 -15.82
C ARG A 102 -4.23 -36.27 -16.20
N PHE A 103 -5.22 -37.00 -15.69
CA PHE A 103 -6.62 -36.73 -16.00
C PHE A 103 -7.16 -35.46 -15.34
N THR A 104 -6.59 -35.03 -14.20
CA THR A 104 -7.03 -33.79 -13.55
C THR A 104 -6.72 -32.54 -14.39
N ASP A 105 -5.53 -32.48 -14.99
CA ASP A 105 -5.19 -31.40 -15.91
C ASP A 105 -6.04 -31.44 -17.18
N GLN A 106 -6.33 -32.64 -17.74
CA GLN A 106 -7.20 -32.79 -18.88
C GLN A 106 -8.65 -32.36 -18.59
N VAL A 107 -9.18 -32.75 -17.43
CA VAL A 107 -10.52 -32.33 -16.99
C VAL A 107 -10.55 -30.82 -16.79
N ALA A 108 -9.53 -30.23 -16.16
CA ALA A 108 -9.41 -28.80 -15.98
C ALA A 108 -9.33 -28.05 -17.32
N GLN A 109 -8.59 -28.57 -18.29
CA GLN A 109 -8.55 -28.03 -19.66
C GLN A 109 -9.91 -28.09 -20.35
N TYR A 110 -10.61 -29.22 -20.25
CA TYR A 110 -11.95 -29.38 -20.83
C TYR A 110 -12.93 -28.39 -20.20
N GLU A 111 -12.91 -28.25 -18.87
CA GLU A 111 -13.74 -27.27 -18.17
C GLU A 111 -13.41 -25.84 -18.59
N GLY A 112 -12.13 -25.49 -18.77
CA GLY A 112 -11.71 -24.19 -19.27
C GLY A 112 -12.28 -23.89 -20.66
N ILE A 113 -12.27 -24.87 -21.57
CA ILE A 113 -12.87 -24.75 -22.91
C ILE A 113 -14.39 -24.60 -22.80
N ARG A 114 -15.04 -25.41 -21.95
CA ARG A 114 -16.50 -25.31 -21.71
C ARG A 114 -16.89 -23.95 -21.14
N VAL A 115 -16.14 -23.42 -20.18
CA VAL A 115 -16.41 -22.09 -19.61
C VAL A 115 -16.18 -20.99 -20.65
N ALA A 116 -15.21 -21.12 -21.55
CA ALA A 116 -15.05 -20.20 -22.67
C ALA A 116 -16.30 -20.17 -23.58
N ASP A 117 -16.90 -21.32 -23.83
CA ASP A 117 -18.14 -21.41 -24.60
C ASP A 117 -19.32 -20.78 -23.85
N VAL A 118 -19.48 -21.06 -22.56
CA VAL A 118 -20.52 -20.46 -21.70
C VAL A 118 -20.40 -18.93 -21.70
N LEU A 119 -19.18 -18.40 -21.54
CA LEU A 119 -18.94 -16.95 -21.57
C LEU A 119 -19.28 -16.33 -22.92
N ARG A 120 -18.95 -17.00 -24.06
CA ARG A 120 -19.32 -16.52 -25.40
C ARG A 120 -20.84 -16.54 -25.62
N ARG A 121 -21.52 -17.61 -25.20
CA ARG A 121 -22.98 -17.71 -25.31
C ARG A 121 -23.66 -16.65 -24.42
N ALA A 122 -23.21 -16.46 -23.21
CA ALA A 122 -23.72 -15.40 -22.32
C ALA A 122 -23.49 -14.02 -22.94
N ALA A 123 -22.31 -13.75 -23.49
CA ALA A 123 -22.01 -12.52 -24.21
C ALA A 123 -22.86 -12.32 -25.46
N ALA A 124 -23.32 -13.39 -26.10
CA ALA A 124 -24.25 -13.35 -27.22
C ALA A 124 -25.73 -13.21 -26.82
N GLY A 125 -26.05 -13.17 -25.51
CA GLY A 125 -27.41 -12.98 -24.98
C GLY A 125 -28.16 -14.27 -24.65
N ASP A 126 -27.48 -15.42 -24.64
CA ASP A 126 -28.08 -16.69 -24.22
C ASP A 126 -28.33 -16.68 -22.71
N ARG A 127 -29.59 -16.60 -22.32
CA ARG A 127 -30.04 -16.56 -20.92
C ARG A 127 -29.70 -17.85 -20.16
N SER A 128 -29.70 -19.01 -20.82
CA SER A 128 -29.32 -20.25 -20.14
C SER A 128 -27.83 -20.24 -19.76
N ALA A 129 -26.98 -19.61 -20.56
CA ALA A 129 -25.58 -19.43 -20.26
C ALA A 129 -25.35 -18.48 -19.07
N TRP A 130 -26.19 -17.44 -18.92
CA TRP A 130 -26.16 -16.57 -17.73
C TRP A 130 -26.42 -17.36 -16.43
N ASP A 131 -27.37 -18.30 -16.44
CA ASP A 131 -27.62 -19.18 -15.29
C ASP A 131 -26.46 -20.14 -15.03
N GLU A 132 -25.73 -20.54 -16.08
CA GLU A 132 -24.54 -21.36 -15.94
C GLU A 132 -23.36 -20.58 -15.30
N LEU A 133 -23.27 -19.27 -15.50
CA LEU A 133 -22.19 -18.43 -14.90
C LEU A 133 -22.15 -18.52 -13.38
N ASN A 134 -23.32 -18.66 -12.71
CA ASN A 134 -23.39 -18.76 -11.26
C ASN A 134 -22.76 -20.06 -10.69
N ARG A 135 -22.57 -21.06 -11.56
CA ARG A 135 -21.94 -22.36 -11.20
C ARG A 135 -20.42 -22.32 -11.33
N ILE A 136 -19.90 -21.29 -11.98
CA ILE A 136 -18.45 -21.09 -12.10
C ILE A 136 -17.94 -20.56 -10.79
N ARG A 137 -16.85 -21.12 -10.30
CA ARG A 137 -16.19 -20.69 -9.08
C ARG A 137 -14.79 -20.19 -9.42
N PRO A 138 -14.50 -18.90 -9.23
CA PRO A 138 -13.18 -18.36 -9.51
C PRO A 138 -12.07 -19.09 -8.77
N GLU A 139 -12.34 -19.58 -7.57
CA GLU A 139 -11.40 -20.37 -6.76
C GLU A 139 -11.07 -21.74 -7.36
N ASP A 140 -11.86 -22.25 -8.30
CA ASP A 140 -11.60 -23.51 -9.00
C ASP A 140 -10.71 -23.34 -10.24
N VAL A 141 -10.31 -22.14 -10.60
CA VAL A 141 -9.39 -21.86 -11.70
C VAL A 141 -7.99 -22.33 -11.35
N THR A 142 -7.50 -23.36 -12.03
CA THR A 142 -6.12 -23.85 -11.96
C THR A 142 -5.30 -23.37 -13.17
N PRO A 143 -3.97 -23.48 -13.15
CA PRO A 143 -3.14 -23.13 -14.33
C PRO A 143 -3.55 -23.84 -15.62
N ALA A 144 -3.92 -25.13 -15.56
CA ALA A 144 -4.36 -25.89 -16.74
C ALA A 144 -5.73 -25.41 -17.28
N PHE A 145 -6.67 -25.13 -16.38
CA PHE A 145 -7.95 -24.50 -16.70
C PHE A 145 -7.74 -23.11 -17.33
N ALA A 146 -6.94 -22.27 -16.69
CA ALA A 146 -6.64 -20.91 -17.13
C ALA A 146 -6.06 -20.88 -18.53
N LYS A 147 -5.07 -21.76 -18.78
CA LYS A 147 -4.45 -21.91 -20.10
C LYS A 147 -5.46 -22.26 -21.19
N ALA A 148 -6.33 -23.23 -20.92
CA ALA A 148 -7.33 -23.66 -21.88
C ALA A 148 -8.42 -22.58 -22.11
N LEU A 149 -8.89 -21.94 -21.04
CA LEU A 149 -9.85 -20.84 -21.11
C LEU A 149 -9.29 -19.68 -21.95
N MET A 150 -8.11 -19.17 -21.61
CA MET A 150 -7.52 -18.01 -22.28
C MET A 150 -7.03 -18.32 -23.69
N ALA A 151 -6.53 -19.53 -23.94
CA ALA A 151 -6.20 -19.96 -25.31
C ALA A 151 -7.45 -20.04 -26.20
N SER A 152 -8.60 -20.46 -25.63
CA SER A 152 -9.88 -20.47 -26.35
C SER A 152 -10.43 -19.08 -26.62
N LEU A 153 -10.40 -18.19 -25.62
CA LEU A 153 -10.95 -16.84 -25.73
C LEU A 153 -10.05 -15.91 -26.55
N GLY A 154 -8.75 -16.03 -26.36
CA GLY A 154 -7.76 -15.07 -26.84
C GLY A 154 -7.90 -13.70 -26.16
N PRO A 155 -6.99 -12.76 -26.43
CA PRO A 155 -7.09 -11.40 -25.92
C PRO A 155 -8.37 -10.67 -26.35
N GLY A 156 -8.84 -10.93 -27.58
CA GLY A 156 -10.08 -10.37 -28.09
C GLY A 156 -11.32 -10.79 -27.30
N GLY A 157 -11.41 -12.08 -26.92
CA GLY A 157 -12.49 -12.61 -26.10
C GLY A 157 -12.44 -12.06 -24.67
N LEU A 158 -11.23 -11.93 -24.10
CA LEU A 158 -11.03 -11.33 -22.77
C LEU A 158 -11.59 -9.90 -22.69
N VAL A 159 -11.53 -9.14 -23.78
CA VAL A 159 -12.03 -7.76 -23.83
C VAL A 159 -13.51 -7.70 -24.26
N SER A 160 -13.91 -8.45 -25.29
CA SER A 160 -15.27 -8.36 -25.84
C SER A 160 -16.33 -8.91 -24.89
N ILE A 161 -16.01 -9.93 -24.09
CA ILE A 161 -16.97 -10.54 -23.15
C ILE A 161 -17.40 -9.55 -22.07
N PRO A 162 -16.51 -8.89 -21.30
CA PRO A 162 -16.92 -7.88 -20.33
C PRO A 162 -17.76 -6.76 -20.94
N VAL A 163 -17.40 -6.28 -22.14
CA VAL A 163 -18.17 -5.25 -22.86
C VAL A 163 -19.58 -5.73 -23.18
N ALA A 164 -19.73 -6.97 -23.69
CA ALA A 164 -21.02 -7.53 -24.04
C ALA A 164 -21.91 -7.78 -22.81
N LEU A 165 -21.34 -8.33 -21.73
CA LEU A 165 -22.05 -8.54 -20.46
C LEU A 165 -22.54 -7.20 -19.87
N ALA A 166 -21.70 -6.16 -19.87
CA ALA A 166 -22.08 -4.83 -19.41
C ALA A 166 -23.23 -4.23 -20.24
N LYS A 167 -23.19 -4.40 -21.57
CA LYS A 167 -24.26 -3.95 -22.47
C LYS A 167 -25.59 -4.65 -22.20
N GLN A 168 -25.56 -5.95 -21.94
CA GLN A 168 -26.78 -6.69 -21.62
C GLN A 168 -27.36 -6.26 -20.26
N LEU A 169 -26.53 -6.10 -19.24
CA LEU A 169 -26.96 -5.55 -17.96
C LEU A 169 -27.58 -4.16 -18.13
N ALA A 170 -26.97 -3.30 -18.97
CA ALA A 170 -27.51 -1.99 -19.30
C ALA A 170 -28.86 -2.07 -20.00
N GLY A 171 -29.04 -3.00 -20.95
CA GLY A 171 -30.28 -3.24 -21.64
C GLY A 171 -31.42 -3.76 -20.72
N ASP A 172 -31.07 -4.57 -19.72
CA ASP A 172 -32.03 -5.10 -18.75
C ASP A 172 -32.46 -4.07 -17.71
N MET A 173 -31.69 -2.99 -17.53
CA MET A 173 -32.08 -1.83 -16.72
C MET A 173 -33.03 -0.88 -17.45
N ASN A 174 -33.88 -1.38 -18.38
CA ASN A 174 -34.76 -0.58 -19.19
C ASN A 174 -35.38 0.58 -18.41
N LEU A 175 -34.94 1.78 -18.79
CA LEU A 175 -35.48 3.05 -18.33
C LEU A 175 -36.72 3.33 -19.19
N GLU A 176 -37.92 2.89 -18.78
CA GLU A 176 -39.16 3.35 -19.42
C GLU A 176 -39.52 4.71 -18.83
N PRO A 177 -39.54 5.76 -19.66
CA PRO A 177 -39.97 7.08 -19.24
C PRO A 177 -41.49 7.21 -19.41
N ALA A 178 -42.28 6.58 -18.57
CA ALA A 178 -43.74 6.79 -18.65
C ALA A 178 -44.23 8.01 -17.86
N ASP A 179 -43.51 8.45 -16.83
CA ASP A 179 -43.96 9.58 -15.99
C ASP A 179 -42.78 10.35 -15.31
N GLY A 180 -41.56 10.18 -15.80
CA GLY A 180 -40.39 10.76 -15.18
C GLY A 180 -39.93 10.03 -13.93
N SER A 181 -40.55 8.94 -13.56
CA SER A 181 -40.12 8.02 -12.51
C SER A 181 -39.37 6.84 -13.12
N LEU A 182 -38.22 6.51 -12.51
CA LEU A 182 -37.44 5.33 -12.87
C LEU A 182 -38.09 4.10 -12.27
N HIS A 183 -38.87 3.38 -13.07
CA HIS A 183 -39.42 2.08 -12.66
C HIS A 183 -38.39 0.97 -12.93
N HIS A 184 -37.90 0.35 -11.87
CA HIS A 184 -37.07 -0.84 -11.93
C HIS A 184 -37.89 -2.08 -12.26
N VAL A 185 -37.71 -2.63 -13.43
CA VAL A 185 -38.26 -3.95 -13.75
C VAL A 185 -37.34 -5.00 -13.12
N GLY A 186 -37.75 -5.53 -11.98
CA GLY A 186 -37.17 -6.76 -11.41
C GLY A 186 -35.79 -6.61 -10.72
N ASP A 187 -35.74 -5.82 -9.66
CA ASP A 187 -34.51 -5.63 -8.83
C ASP A 187 -33.78 -6.95 -8.48
N GLY A 188 -34.48 -8.05 -8.26
CA GLY A 188 -33.90 -9.34 -7.94
C GLY A 188 -33.13 -10.00 -9.10
N LYS A 189 -33.63 -9.84 -10.34
CA LYS A 189 -32.98 -10.46 -11.51
C LYS A 189 -31.73 -9.69 -11.93
N ILE A 190 -31.81 -8.36 -11.94
CA ILE A 190 -30.67 -7.51 -12.27
C ILE A 190 -29.52 -7.74 -11.29
N ASN A 191 -29.84 -7.86 -10.00
CA ASN A 191 -28.84 -8.16 -8.97
C ASN A 191 -28.19 -9.55 -9.15
N ALA A 192 -28.99 -10.55 -9.57
CA ALA A 192 -28.47 -11.89 -9.86
C ALA A 192 -27.56 -11.88 -11.10
N ASP A 193 -27.99 -11.22 -12.18
CA ASP A 193 -27.20 -11.11 -13.41
C ASP A 193 -25.91 -10.31 -13.17
N ALA A 194 -25.94 -9.24 -12.39
CA ALA A 194 -24.75 -8.50 -11.99
C ALA A 194 -23.79 -9.35 -11.14
N ALA A 195 -24.32 -10.19 -10.25
CA ALA A 195 -23.51 -11.13 -9.48
C ALA A 195 -22.85 -12.19 -10.37
N ASN A 196 -23.60 -12.74 -11.35
CA ASN A 196 -23.09 -13.69 -12.33
C ASN A 196 -21.98 -13.07 -13.20
N ALA A 197 -22.18 -11.81 -13.64
CA ALA A 197 -21.17 -11.07 -14.39
C ALA A 197 -19.89 -10.86 -13.55
N ARG A 198 -20.01 -10.49 -12.27
CA ARG A 198 -18.83 -10.38 -11.37
C ARG A 198 -18.09 -11.70 -11.22
N THR A 199 -18.81 -12.80 -11.08
CA THR A 199 -18.22 -14.15 -11.04
C THR A 199 -17.44 -14.45 -12.34
N ALA A 200 -18.01 -14.09 -13.49
CA ALA A 200 -17.33 -14.24 -14.79
C ALA A 200 -16.05 -13.40 -14.85
N LEU A 201 -16.09 -12.13 -14.43
CA LEU A 201 -14.91 -11.27 -14.40
C LEU A 201 -13.84 -11.77 -13.42
N ALA A 202 -14.22 -12.23 -12.24
CA ALA A 202 -13.29 -12.79 -11.27
C ALA A 202 -12.62 -14.07 -11.81
N THR A 203 -13.38 -14.91 -12.53
CA THR A 203 -12.84 -16.09 -13.23
C THR A 203 -11.83 -15.69 -14.30
N LEU A 204 -12.16 -14.67 -15.11
CA LEU A 204 -11.26 -14.13 -16.14
C LEU A 204 -10.00 -13.53 -15.50
N ALA A 205 -10.13 -12.77 -14.42
CA ALA A 205 -9.02 -12.16 -13.70
C ALA A 205 -8.04 -13.23 -13.17
N ARG A 206 -8.59 -14.25 -12.50
CA ARG A 206 -7.75 -15.34 -11.98
C ARG A 206 -7.11 -16.16 -13.09
N ALA A 207 -7.80 -16.42 -14.17
CA ALA A 207 -7.21 -17.08 -15.34
C ALA A 207 -6.12 -16.21 -15.99
N LEU A 208 -6.35 -14.91 -16.09
CA LEU A 208 -5.39 -13.96 -16.63
C LEU A 208 -4.11 -13.91 -15.78
N SER A 209 -4.22 -13.97 -14.45
CA SER A 209 -3.05 -13.97 -13.57
C SER A 209 -2.14 -15.17 -13.81
N TYR A 210 -2.69 -16.38 -14.00
CA TYR A 210 -1.90 -17.57 -14.33
C TYR A 210 -1.31 -17.53 -15.74
N THR A 211 -2.03 -16.99 -16.72
CA THR A 211 -1.61 -17.02 -18.13
C THR A 211 -0.62 -15.93 -18.49
N THR A 212 -0.46 -14.93 -17.64
CA THR A 212 0.50 -13.84 -17.76
C THR A 212 1.71 -13.97 -16.84
N ASP A 213 1.76 -15.02 -16.01
CA ASP A 213 2.89 -15.30 -15.13
C ASP A 213 3.87 -16.28 -15.77
N PRO A 214 5.11 -15.85 -16.09
CA PRO A 214 6.13 -16.72 -16.68
C PRO A 214 6.51 -17.93 -15.82
N GLN A 215 6.23 -17.89 -14.52
CA GLN A 215 6.51 -19.02 -13.61
C GLN A 215 5.34 -20.01 -13.51
N SER A 216 4.17 -19.64 -14.02
CA SER A 216 2.99 -20.48 -14.02
C SER A 216 3.03 -21.53 -15.13
N LYS A 217 2.59 -22.76 -14.82
CA LYS A 217 2.33 -23.79 -15.84
C LYS A 217 1.24 -23.38 -16.85
N GLY A 218 0.45 -22.38 -16.49
CA GLY A 218 -0.59 -21.79 -17.34
C GLY A 218 -0.09 -20.74 -18.33
N TYR A 219 1.18 -20.34 -18.27
CA TYR A 219 1.73 -19.25 -19.09
C TYR A 219 1.50 -19.44 -20.58
N LEU A 220 1.00 -18.41 -21.26
CA LEU A 220 0.72 -18.41 -22.71
C LEU A 220 1.82 -17.75 -23.54
N GLY A 221 2.90 -17.30 -22.90
CA GLY A 221 4.05 -16.69 -23.57
C GLY A 221 3.95 -15.17 -23.73
N ASP A 222 5.09 -14.56 -24.05
CA ASP A 222 5.20 -13.09 -24.23
C ASP A 222 4.34 -12.57 -25.37
N GLN A 223 4.09 -13.42 -26.38
CA GLN A 223 3.22 -13.06 -27.50
C GLN A 223 1.78 -12.77 -27.02
N PHE A 224 1.27 -13.54 -26.05
CA PHE A 224 -0.06 -13.30 -25.48
C PHE A 224 -0.11 -11.94 -24.75
N LEU A 225 0.91 -11.61 -23.98
CA LEU A 225 1.02 -10.30 -23.32
C LEU A 225 1.04 -9.14 -24.33
N THR A 226 1.82 -9.30 -25.40
CA THR A 226 1.89 -8.30 -26.49
C THR A 226 0.55 -8.15 -27.19
N GLN A 227 -0.12 -9.24 -27.52
CA GLN A 227 -1.46 -9.20 -28.13
C GLN A 227 -2.50 -8.60 -27.19
N LEU A 228 -2.41 -8.88 -25.89
CA LEU A 228 -3.29 -8.28 -24.89
C LEU A 228 -3.11 -6.77 -24.81
N ARG A 229 -1.86 -6.29 -24.82
CA ARG A 229 -1.55 -4.86 -24.90
C ARG A 229 -2.19 -4.23 -26.14
N ASP A 230 -1.99 -4.81 -27.30
CA ASP A 230 -2.50 -4.27 -28.56
C ASP A 230 -4.04 -4.30 -28.60
N THR A 231 -4.66 -5.35 -28.05
CA THR A 231 -6.11 -5.46 -27.92
C THR A 231 -6.68 -4.46 -26.92
N GLY A 232 -5.94 -4.14 -25.84
CA GLY A 232 -6.31 -3.13 -24.86
C GLY A 232 -6.47 -1.73 -25.47
N ARG A 233 -5.70 -1.40 -26.48
CA ARG A 233 -5.79 -0.15 -27.24
C ARG A 233 -6.89 -0.11 -28.29
N ALA A 234 -7.49 -1.26 -28.62
CA ALA A 234 -8.54 -1.35 -29.62
C ALA A 234 -9.92 -0.93 -29.05
N HIS A 235 -10.82 -0.55 -29.96
CA HIS A 235 -12.18 -0.15 -29.62
C HIS A 235 -13.17 -1.30 -29.87
N PHE A 236 -14.10 -1.51 -28.95
CA PHE A 236 -15.08 -2.61 -28.99
C PHE A 236 -16.54 -2.13 -28.85
N PRO A 237 -17.49 -2.71 -29.63
CA PRO A 237 -17.23 -3.60 -30.78
C PRO A 237 -16.67 -2.80 -31.98
N PRO A 238 -15.80 -3.41 -32.79
CA PRO A 238 -15.12 -2.68 -33.86
C PRO A 238 -16.07 -2.10 -34.92
N GLN A 239 -17.24 -2.67 -35.08
CA GLN A 239 -18.24 -2.25 -36.07
C GLN A 239 -19.19 -1.15 -35.55
N ALA A 240 -19.14 -0.83 -34.26
CA ALA A 240 -19.97 0.23 -33.72
C ALA A 240 -19.48 1.61 -34.16
N PRO A 241 -20.40 2.59 -34.35
CA PRO A 241 -19.98 3.97 -34.60
C PRO A 241 -19.08 4.52 -33.49
N PRO A 242 -18.15 5.44 -33.79
CA PRO A 242 -17.43 6.19 -32.78
C PRO A 242 -18.42 6.81 -31.78
N GLY A 243 -18.10 6.78 -30.49
CA GLY A 243 -19.04 7.18 -29.41
C GLY A 243 -19.89 6.02 -28.85
N ASN A 244 -19.99 4.92 -29.60
CA ASN A 244 -20.61 3.68 -29.13
C ASN A 244 -19.58 2.55 -28.90
N GLN A 245 -18.30 2.87 -28.90
CA GLN A 245 -17.21 1.95 -28.66
C GLN A 245 -16.63 2.14 -27.26
N VAL A 246 -16.12 1.07 -26.71
CA VAL A 246 -15.41 1.02 -25.43
C VAL A 246 -13.96 0.65 -25.68
N ASP A 247 -13.05 1.35 -25.08
CA ASP A 247 -11.62 1.01 -25.16
C ASP A 247 -11.37 -0.35 -24.51
N GLY A 248 -10.53 -1.18 -25.12
CA GLY A 248 -10.20 -2.49 -24.58
C GLY A 248 -9.61 -2.42 -23.16
N TYR A 249 -8.87 -1.36 -22.85
CA TYR A 249 -8.35 -1.16 -21.50
C TYR A 249 -9.42 -0.88 -20.43
N GLN A 250 -10.59 -0.39 -20.79
CA GLN A 250 -11.71 -0.29 -19.85
C GLN A 250 -12.22 -1.69 -19.46
N ALA A 251 -12.27 -2.62 -20.42
CA ALA A 251 -12.64 -4.00 -20.17
C ALA A 251 -11.57 -4.72 -19.33
N VAL A 252 -10.28 -4.54 -19.65
CA VAL A 252 -9.17 -5.09 -18.87
C VAL A 252 -9.21 -4.54 -17.45
N SER A 253 -9.43 -3.25 -17.26
CA SER A 253 -9.58 -2.62 -15.94
C SER A 253 -10.73 -3.21 -15.13
N SER A 254 -11.88 -3.47 -15.76
CA SER A 254 -13.00 -4.13 -15.10
C SER A 254 -12.67 -5.55 -14.65
N VAL A 255 -11.91 -6.31 -15.46
CA VAL A 255 -11.39 -7.62 -15.07
C VAL A 255 -10.43 -7.49 -13.88
N LEU A 256 -9.51 -6.52 -13.90
CA LEU A 256 -8.60 -6.26 -12.79
C LEU A 256 -9.36 -5.84 -11.52
N GLY A 257 -10.41 -5.04 -11.65
CA GLY A 257 -11.28 -4.65 -10.54
C GLY A 257 -11.97 -5.83 -9.84
N ALA A 258 -12.18 -6.93 -10.57
CA ALA A 258 -12.76 -8.17 -10.05
C ALA A 258 -11.70 -9.21 -9.61
N SER A 259 -10.42 -8.85 -9.57
CA SER A 259 -9.32 -9.80 -9.33
C SER A 259 -9.34 -10.47 -7.95
N GLY A 260 -9.95 -9.84 -6.95
CA GLY A 260 -10.03 -10.38 -5.60
C GLY A 260 -8.63 -10.70 -5.03
N ASP A 261 -8.37 -11.97 -4.76
CA ASP A 261 -7.09 -12.50 -4.26
C ASP A 261 -6.11 -12.92 -5.37
N ALA A 262 -6.46 -12.78 -6.65
CA ALA A 262 -5.58 -13.11 -7.76
C ALA A 262 -4.38 -12.16 -7.80
N ARG A 263 -3.18 -12.72 -7.94
CA ARG A 263 -1.92 -11.98 -7.99
C ARG A 263 -1.32 -12.06 -9.38
N PHE A 264 -0.93 -10.90 -9.88
CA PHE A 264 -0.32 -10.77 -11.19
C PHE A 264 1.20 -10.68 -11.09
N SER A 265 1.88 -11.27 -12.05
CA SER A 265 3.34 -11.23 -12.11
C SER A 265 3.86 -9.84 -12.49
N PRO A 266 5.11 -9.50 -12.12
CA PRO A 266 5.78 -8.28 -12.59
C PRO A 266 5.80 -8.14 -14.12
N ALA A 267 5.80 -9.25 -14.86
CA ALA A 267 5.79 -9.25 -16.33
C ALA A 267 4.50 -8.63 -16.90
N PHE A 268 3.34 -8.92 -16.29
CA PHE A 268 2.08 -8.30 -16.68
C PHE A 268 2.14 -6.77 -16.55
N PHE A 269 2.62 -6.28 -15.41
CA PHE A 269 2.68 -4.82 -15.17
C PHE A 269 3.68 -4.12 -16.08
N ARG A 270 4.83 -4.76 -16.38
CA ARG A 270 5.80 -4.19 -17.32
C ARG A 270 5.26 -4.07 -18.75
N VAL A 271 4.47 -5.02 -19.23
CA VAL A 271 4.00 -5.04 -20.63
C VAL A 271 2.64 -4.36 -20.76
N VAL A 272 1.66 -4.76 -19.95
CA VAL A 272 0.28 -4.28 -20.05
C VAL A 272 0.06 -3.06 -19.16
N GLY A 273 0.56 -3.09 -17.92
CA GLY A 273 0.36 -2.01 -16.95
C GLY A 273 0.95 -0.68 -17.40
N HIS A 274 2.21 -0.67 -17.83
CA HIS A 274 2.84 0.57 -18.37
C HIS A 274 2.12 1.08 -19.61
N ASP A 275 1.69 0.14 -20.48
CA ASP A 275 0.97 0.55 -21.67
C ASP A 275 -0.40 1.15 -21.35
N MET A 276 -1.08 0.66 -20.31
CA MET A 276 -2.32 1.29 -19.81
C MET A 276 -2.09 2.73 -19.34
N ILE A 277 -1.00 2.99 -18.60
CA ILE A 277 -0.64 4.35 -18.16
C ILE A 277 -0.30 5.23 -19.36
N ALA A 278 0.51 4.73 -20.28
CA ALA A 278 0.90 5.45 -21.49
C ALA A 278 -0.31 5.75 -22.40
N TYR A 279 -1.24 4.82 -22.51
CA TYR A 279 -2.48 5.00 -23.27
C TYR A 279 -3.37 6.07 -22.63
N ASP A 280 -3.59 6.03 -21.33
CA ASP A 280 -4.34 7.07 -20.61
C ASP A 280 -3.72 8.46 -20.83
N ARG A 281 -2.39 8.57 -20.69
CA ARG A 281 -1.66 9.81 -20.96
C ARG A 281 -1.81 10.29 -22.41
N GLN A 282 -1.77 9.37 -23.39
CA GLN A 282 -1.95 9.68 -24.79
C GLN A 282 -3.36 10.18 -25.11
N GLN A 283 -4.39 9.52 -24.57
CA GLN A 283 -5.78 9.93 -24.78
C GLN A 283 -6.04 11.33 -24.23
N ARG A 284 -5.45 11.69 -23.10
CA ARG A 284 -5.58 13.05 -22.53
C ARG A 284 -4.89 14.12 -23.37
N LYS A 285 -3.73 13.82 -23.95
CA LYS A 285 -3.03 14.76 -24.85
C LYS A 285 -3.82 14.99 -26.14
N ASN A 286 -4.40 13.94 -26.69
CA ASN A 286 -5.10 14.01 -27.99
C ASN A 286 -6.51 14.60 -27.88
N SER A 287 -7.13 14.51 -26.70
CA SER A 287 -8.52 14.91 -26.50
C SER A 287 -8.71 15.50 -25.10
N PRO A 288 -8.04 16.62 -24.75
CA PRO A 288 -8.09 17.18 -23.40
C PRO A 288 -9.50 17.64 -23.00
N ASN A 289 -10.40 17.89 -23.97
CA ASN A 289 -11.76 18.34 -23.77
C ASN A 289 -12.84 17.38 -24.30
N VAL A 290 -12.47 16.36 -25.03
CA VAL A 290 -13.37 15.27 -25.39
C VAL A 290 -13.35 14.31 -24.22
N VAL A 291 -14.10 14.63 -23.22
CA VAL A 291 -14.84 13.62 -22.50
C VAL A 291 -15.55 12.86 -23.63
N THR A 292 -14.99 11.74 -24.06
CA THR A 292 -15.81 10.74 -24.71
C THR A 292 -16.85 10.43 -23.68
N ASP A 293 -17.97 11.11 -23.82
CA ASP A 293 -19.12 10.88 -22.98
C ASP A 293 -19.59 9.46 -23.32
N LEU A 294 -19.02 8.50 -22.59
CA LEU A 294 -19.51 7.14 -22.59
C LEU A 294 -20.86 7.08 -21.86
N SER A 295 -21.56 8.22 -21.76
CA SER A 295 -22.87 8.32 -21.15
C SER A 295 -23.91 7.41 -21.81
N GLY A 296 -23.66 6.94 -23.04
CA GLY A 296 -24.41 5.86 -23.67
C GLY A 296 -23.96 4.46 -23.27
N TYR A 297 -22.80 4.31 -22.63
CA TYR A 297 -22.31 3.05 -22.11
C TYR A 297 -22.21 3.18 -20.61
N PHE A 298 -22.93 2.30 -19.94
CA PHE A 298 -22.66 2.07 -18.53
C PHE A 298 -21.16 1.87 -18.37
N HIS A 299 -20.59 2.57 -17.42
CA HIS A 299 -19.25 2.27 -16.96
C HIS A 299 -19.20 0.77 -16.71
N LEU A 300 -18.31 0.07 -17.37
CA LEU A 300 -18.13 -1.35 -17.11
C LEU A 300 -17.95 -1.60 -15.61
N GLY A 301 -17.22 -0.74 -14.90
CA GLY A 301 -17.11 -0.73 -13.45
C GLY A 301 -18.45 -0.55 -12.75
N ASN A 302 -19.22 0.47 -13.08
CA ASN A 302 -20.50 0.77 -12.42
C ASN A 302 -21.62 -0.21 -12.79
N ALA A 303 -21.64 -0.71 -14.03
CA ALA A 303 -22.61 -1.74 -14.43
C ALA A 303 -22.32 -3.07 -13.73
N LEU A 304 -21.05 -3.37 -13.49
CA LEU A 304 -20.60 -4.61 -12.87
C LEU A 304 -20.39 -4.46 -11.35
N ASP A 305 -20.07 -3.26 -10.85
CA ASP A 305 -20.11 -2.90 -9.43
C ASP A 305 -21.53 -2.56 -8.94
N ALA A 306 -22.48 -2.46 -9.83
CA ALA A 306 -23.85 -2.11 -9.49
C ALA A 306 -24.61 -3.18 -8.67
N GLY A 307 -23.93 -3.89 -7.82
CA GLY A 307 -24.52 -4.32 -6.57
C GLY A 307 -25.07 -3.13 -5.75
N THR A 308 -24.94 -1.92 -6.30
CA THR A 308 -25.48 -0.67 -5.76
C THR A 308 -26.34 0.01 -6.80
N THR A 309 -27.55 -0.48 -6.97
CA THR A 309 -28.69 0.29 -7.50
C THR A 309 -28.83 1.68 -6.82
N LYS A 310 -28.20 1.88 -5.69
CA LYS A 310 -28.12 3.17 -4.99
C LYS A 310 -27.37 4.25 -5.75
N VAL A 311 -26.29 3.95 -6.43
CA VAL A 311 -25.44 4.97 -7.10
C VAL A 311 -26.17 5.59 -8.30
N VAL A 312 -26.92 4.81 -9.05
CA VAL A 312 -27.75 5.34 -10.17
C VAL A 312 -28.89 6.21 -9.66
N ARG A 313 -29.36 5.98 -8.43
CA ARG A 313 -30.49 6.69 -7.84
C ARG A 313 -30.11 8.01 -7.16
N GLU A 314 -28.96 8.10 -6.54
CA GLU A 314 -28.51 9.30 -5.81
C GLU A 314 -27.86 10.37 -6.70
N GLU A 315 -27.34 10.02 -7.86
CA GLU A 315 -26.61 10.95 -8.75
C GLU A 315 -27.41 11.43 -9.98
N GLY A 316 -28.72 11.28 -9.99
CA GLY A 316 -29.60 11.97 -10.97
C GLY A 316 -29.61 11.41 -12.38
N GLY A 317 -29.49 10.10 -12.53
CA GLY A 317 -29.76 9.41 -13.79
C GLY A 317 -28.77 9.63 -14.92
N LEU A 318 -28.87 8.78 -15.93
CA LEU A 318 -28.01 8.69 -17.12
C LEU A 318 -27.80 10.02 -17.88
N LEU A 319 -28.69 10.96 -17.73
CA LEU A 319 -28.75 12.23 -18.45
C LEU A 319 -28.53 13.47 -17.56
N GLY A 320 -28.38 13.30 -16.24
CA GLY A 320 -28.38 14.39 -15.28
C GLY A 320 -27.05 14.72 -14.61
N ARG A 321 -25.95 14.11 -14.99
CA ARG A 321 -24.63 14.43 -14.42
C ARG A 321 -24.18 15.82 -14.79
N LYS A 322 -24.52 16.79 -13.96
CA LYS A 322 -23.99 18.16 -14.12
C LYS A 322 -22.50 18.27 -13.78
N ASN A 323 -21.90 17.37 -12.98
CA ASN A 323 -20.52 17.48 -12.51
C ASN A 323 -19.84 16.13 -12.17
N GLY A 324 -20.25 15.02 -12.75
CA GLY A 324 -19.58 13.73 -12.51
C GLY A 324 -18.25 13.62 -13.26
N PRO A 325 -17.26 12.89 -12.72
CA PRO A 325 -16.00 12.65 -13.41
C PRO A 325 -16.25 11.88 -14.71
N PRO A 326 -15.50 12.17 -15.76
CA PRO A 326 -15.56 11.37 -16.96
C PRO A 326 -15.13 9.93 -16.66
N PRO A 327 -15.87 8.97 -17.24
CA PRO A 327 -15.70 7.53 -17.02
C PRO A 327 -14.31 6.96 -17.32
N GLN A 328 -13.51 7.65 -18.09
CA GLN A 328 -12.22 7.18 -18.58
C GLN A 328 -11.14 6.95 -17.51
N ARG A 329 -11.38 7.39 -16.28
CA ARG A 329 -10.35 7.44 -15.23
C ARG A 329 -10.35 6.24 -14.31
N GLU A 330 -11.32 5.39 -14.43
CA GLU A 330 -11.41 4.15 -13.62
C GLU A 330 -10.41 3.08 -14.07
N ILE A 331 -9.75 3.22 -15.23
CA ILE A 331 -8.80 2.21 -15.71
C ILE A 331 -7.55 2.08 -14.82
N LEU A 332 -7.12 3.15 -14.17
CA LEU A 332 -5.89 3.18 -13.39
C LEU A 332 -6.10 2.76 -11.93
N SER A 333 -7.23 3.09 -11.30
CA SER A 333 -7.49 2.69 -9.91
C SER A 333 -7.52 1.16 -9.72
N PRO A 334 -8.23 0.36 -10.56
CA PRO A 334 -8.14 -1.09 -10.48
C PRO A 334 -6.75 -1.64 -10.77
N LEU A 335 -6.01 -1.07 -11.72
CA LEU A 335 -4.64 -1.45 -12.05
C LEU A 335 -3.71 -1.27 -10.85
N LEU A 336 -3.75 -0.09 -10.20
CA LEU A 336 -2.92 0.24 -9.05
C LEU A 336 -3.25 -0.64 -7.84
N ARG A 337 -4.53 -0.86 -7.54
CA ARG A 337 -4.96 -1.78 -6.47
C ARG A 337 -4.50 -3.21 -6.73
N THR A 338 -4.61 -3.67 -7.97
CA THR A 338 -4.14 -5.01 -8.37
C THR A 338 -2.63 -5.13 -8.20
N ALA A 339 -1.87 -4.09 -8.58
CA ALA A 339 -0.42 -4.06 -8.38
C ALA A 339 -0.05 -4.10 -6.88
N ALA A 340 -0.70 -3.29 -6.06
CA ALA A 340 -0.52 -3.29 -4.61
C ALA A 340 -0.79 -4.66 -4.00
N HIS A 341 -1.90 -5.29 -4.39
CA HIS A 341 -2.28 -6.62 -3.90
C HIS A 341 -1.34 -7.72 -4.38
N SER A 342 -0.78 -7.58 -5.58
CA SER A 342 0.16 -8.55 -6.16
C SER A 342 1.54 -8.55 -5.48
N GLY A 343 1.86 -7.54 -4.68
CA GLY A 343 3.06 -7.46 -3.86
C GLY A 343 4.10 -6.48 -4.39
N ARG A 344 5.23 -6.38 -3.66
CA ARG A 344 6.23 -5.34 -3.89
C ARG A 344 6.79 -5.34 -5.31
N ASP A 345 7.26 -6.47 -5.80
CA ASP A 345 7.89 -6.57 -7.13
C ASP A 345 6.93 -6.16 -8.25
N ALA A 346 5.66 -6.50 -8.09
CA ALA A 346 4.59 -6.13 -9.01
C ALA A 346 4.31 -4.62 -8.95
N ALA A 347 4.17 -4.06 -7.74
CA ALA A 347 3.94 -2.63 -7.53
C ALA A 347 5.14 -1.81 -8.00
N GLN A 348 6.38 -2.22 -7.70
CA GLN A 348 7.59 -1.60 -8.22
C GLN A 348 7.65 -1.64 -9.74
N SER A 349 7.34 -2.80 -10.33
CA SER A 349 7.33 -2.95 -11.78
C SER A 349 6.32 -2.04 -12.48
N LEU A 350 5.22 -1.67 -11.84
CA LEU A 350 4.24 -0.73 -12.38
C LEU A 350 4.65 0.72 -12.16
N ILE A 351 5.01 1.08 -10.91
CA ILE A 351 5.21 2.48 -10.51
C ILE A 351 6.51 3.05 -11.06
N SER A 352 7.57 2.23 -11.16
CA SER A 352 8.89 2.72 -11.56
C SER A 352 8.95 3.20 -13.01
N GLY A 353 8.10 2.68 -13.88
CA GLY A 353 8.19 2.93 -15.34
C GLY A 353 9.42 2.28 -16.00
N TRP A 354 10.20 1.48 -15.27
CA TRP A 354 11.43 0.88 -15.80
C TRP A 354 11.12 -0.39 -16.59
N HIS A 355 11.62 -0.43 -17.81
CA HIS A 355 11.44 -1.59 -18.69
C HIS A 355 12.50 -2.68 -18.47
N GLY A 356 13.50 -2.45 -17.62
CA GLY A 356 14.63 -3.33 -17.34
C GLY A 356 15.08 -3.33 -15.89
N PRO A 357 16.27 -3.91 -15.57
CA PRO A 357 16.85 -3.81 -14.25
C PRO A 357 17.10 -2.36 -13.85
N PHE A 358 16.94 -2.06 -12.57
CA PHE A 358 17.23 -0.74 -12.01
C PHE A 358 18.65 -0.27 -12.35
N SER A 359 18.75 1.00 -12.72
CA SER A 359 20.03 1.68 -12.95
C SER A 359 20.04 2.98 -12.16
N PRO A 360 21.19 3.43 -11.61
CA PRO A 360 21.32 4.72 -10.94
C PRO A 360 20.87 5.93 -11.79
N LYS A 361 20.85 5.79 -13.11
CA LYS A 361 20.32 6.83 -14.02
C LYS A 361 18.80 6.97 -13.90
N ASP A 362 18.12 5.94 -13.43
CA ASP A 362 16.67 5.92 -13.24
C ASP A 362 16.27 6.61 -11.92
N ALA A 363 17.24 6.99 -11.09
CA ALA A 363 17.00 7.67 -9.81
C ALA A 363 16.41 9.08 -9.98
N THR A 364 16.60 9.72 -11.14
CA THR A 364 16.06 11.06 -11.39
C THR A 364 14.65 10.98 -11.96
N ILE A 365 13.67 11.54 -11.24
CA ILE A 365 12.32 11.67 -11.77
C ILE A 365 12.26 12.78 -12.82
N THR A 366 11.59 12.52 -13.93
CA THR A 366 11.30 13.49 -14.98
C THR A 366 9.79 13.69 -15.12
N LYS A 367 9.40 14.81 -15.75
CA LYS A 367 7.97 15.08 -16.04
C LYS A 367 7.33 14.03 -16.94
N ASP A 368 8.14 13.29 -17.70
CA ASP A 368 7.67 12.23 -18.58
C ASP A 368 7.55 10.87 -17.87
N SER A 369 8.02 10.75 -16.63
CA SER A 369 7.92 9.49 -15.88
C SER A 369 6.46 9.16 -15.53
N ASP A 370 6.16 7.85 -15.43
CA ASP A 370 4.83 7.37 -15.09
C ASP A 370 4.44 7.78 -13.67
N LEU A 371 5.40 7.74 -12.74
CA LEU A 371 5.17 8.18 -11.37
C LEU A 371 4.80 9.68 -11.28
N TYR A 372 5.50 10.54 -12.04
CA TYR A 372 5.16 11.96 -12.08
C TYR A 372 3.75 12.19 -12.64
N TYR A 373 3.42 11.50 -13.72
CA TYR A 373 2.09 11.53 -14.31
C TYR A 373 1.00 11.14 -13.31
N LEU A 374 1.20 10.02 -12.61
CA LEU A 374 0.24 9.49 -11.63
C LEU A 374 0.03 10.44 -10.44
N VAL A 375 1.09 11.07 -9.92
CA VAL A 375 1.00 11.94 -8.74
C VAL A 375 0.59 13.35 -9.12
N HIS A 376 1.24 13.95 -10.13
CA HIS A 376 1.08 15.36 -10.46
C HIS A 376 -0.04 15.61 -11.48
N ASP A 377 0.04 14.98 -12.66
CA ASP A 377 -0.86 15.34 -13.77
C ASP A 377 -2.29 14.84 -13.52
N LEU A 378 -2.43 13.68 -12.84
CA LEU A 378 -3.73 13.09 -12.52
C LEU A 378 -4.34 13.59 -11.20
N ARG A 379 -3.73 14.55 -10.52
CA ARG A 379 -4.22 15.02 -9.23
C ARG A 379 -5.72 15.31 -9.19
N GLY A 380 -6.20 16.20 -10.08
CA GLY A 380 -7.61 16.58 -10.10
C GLY A 380 -8.56 15.45 -10.46
N ASP A 381 -8.03 14.36 -10.99
CA ASP A 381 -8.78 13.17 -11.33
C ASP A 381 -8.94 12.26 -10.14
N TRP A 382 -7.87 12.11 -9.35
CA TRP A 382 -7.97 11.43 -8.06
C TRP A 382 -8.98 12.10 -7.14
N GLY A 383 -9.04 13.44 -7.13
CA GLY A 383 -10.03 14.19 -6.37
C GLY A 383 -11.49 13.86 -6.71
N ARG A 384 -11.72 13.35 -7.91
CA ARG A 384 -13.05 12.96 -8.41
C ARG A 384 -13.33 11.46 -8.31
N THR A 385 -12.33 10.66 -7.97
CA THR A 385 -12.43 9.19 -7.85
C THR A 385 -12.25 8.75 -6.41
N ASP A 386 -11.04 8.41 -6.00
CA ASP A 386 -10.72 7.83 -4.70
C ASP A 386 -9.75 8.68 -3.86
N HIS A 387 -9.55 9.95 -4.25
CA HIS A 387 -8.65 10.89 -3.60
C HIS A 387 -7.19 10.39 -3.50
N GLY A 388 -6.77 9.55 -4.45
CA GLY A 388 -5.43 8.97 -4.51
C GLY A 388 -5.23 7.75 -3.62
N LYS A 389 -6.30 7.11 -3.15
CA LYS A 389 -6.22 5.93 -2.29
C LYS A 389 -5.52 4.76 -2.98
N SER A 390 -5.94 4.40 -4.19
CA SER A 390 -5.35 3.31 -4.97
C SER A 390 -3.88 3.57 -5.31
N LEU A 391 -3.53 4.82 -5.63
CA LEU A 391 -2.15 5.24 -5.83
C LEU A 391 -1.33 5.10 -4.54
N GLY A 392 -1.89 5.51 -3.40
CA GLY A 392 -1.26 5.37 -2.10
C GLY A 392 -0.99 3.92 -1.71
N GLU A 393 -1.94 3.01 -1.94
CA GLU A 393 -1.77 1.58 -1.70
C GLU A 393 -0.62 1.00 -2.55
N ALA A 394 -0.55 1.37 -3.84
CA ALA A 394 0.52 0.94 -4.73
C ALA A 394 1.89 1.50 -4.32
N LEU A 395 1.97 2.79 -4.00
CA LEU A 395 3.20 3.45 -3.53
C LEU A 395 3.67 2.88 -2.20
N ARG A 396 2.77 2.68 -1.23
CA ARG A 396 3.11 2.04 0.05
C ARG A 396 3.73 0.66 -0.18
N THR A 397 3.12 -0.15 -1.04
CA THR A 397 3.61 -1.50 -1.34
C THR A 397 4.96 -1.46 -2.06
N ALA A 398 5.16 -0.55 -3.01
CA ALA A 398 6.38 -0.43 -3.80
C ALA A 398 7.56 0.16 -3.02
N ALA A 399 7.30 1.16 -2.16
CA ALA A 399 8.33 2.07 -1.68
C ALA A 399 8.63 1.98 -0.17
N THR A 400 7.94 1.14 0.63
CA THR A 400 8.28 0.95 2.06
C THR A 400 9.40 -0.07 2.32
N GLY A 401 10.02 -0.63 1.27
CA GLY A 401 11.18 -1.52 1.38
C GLY A 401 12.45 -0.79 1.75
N GLN A 402 13.48 -1.57 2.13
CA GLN A 402 14.82 -1.05 2.41
C GLN A 402 15.81 -1.31 1.26
N ASP A 403 15.28 -1.73 0.12
CA ASP A 403 16.06 -1.90 -1.11
C ASP A 403 16.21 -0.55 -1.85
N GLU A 404 17.20 -0.49 -2.73
CA GLU A 404 17.53 0.74 -3.48
C GLU A 404 16.36 1.23 -4.36
N VAL A 405 15.57 0.29 -4.90
CA VAL A 405 14.39 0.61 -5.71
C VAL A 405 13.34 1.29 -4.85
N SER A 406 13.01 0.73 -3.68
CA SER A 406 12.05 1.31 -2.74
C SER A 406 12.47 2.71 -2.30
N THR A 407 13.75 2.89 -1.96
CA THR A 407 14.30 4.20 -1.56
C THR A 407 14.17 5.22 -2.70
N THR A 408 14.55 4.82 -3.92
CA THR A 408 14.44 5.70 -5.09
C THR A 408 13.01 6.11 -5.36
N LEU A 409 12.06 5.16 -5.33
CA LEU A 409 10.65 5.45 -5.53
C LEU A 409 10.07 6.36 -4.45
N ALA A 410 10.50 6.20 -3.19
CA ALA A 410 10.09 7.07 -2.09
C ALA A 410 10.48 8.53 -2.33
N LEU A 411 11.75 8.77 -2.72
CA LEU A 411 12.26 10.11 -3.01
C LEU A 411 11.63 10.72 -4.28
N GLN A 412 11.44 9.92 -5.31
CA GLN A 412 10.76 10.34 -6.53
C GLN A 412 9.29 10.72 -6.27
N ALA A 413 8.57 9.92 -5.46
CA ALA A 413 7.20 10.21 -5.07
C ALA A 413 7.11 11.49 -4.23
N ALA A 414 8.04 11.71 -3.30
CA ALA A 414 8.12 12.93 -2.52
C ALA A 414 8.33 14.16 -3.41
N LYS A 415 9.18 14.04 -4.44
CA LYS A 415 9.42 15.15 -5.40
C LYS A 415 8.20 15.44 -6.26
N ALA A 416 7.54 14.42 -6.80
CA ALA A 416 6.31 14.60 -7.56
C ALA A 416 5.19 15.23 -6.71
N LEU A 417 5.09 14.82 -5.45
CA LEU A 417 4.14 15.38 -4.49
C LEU A 417 4.49 16.84 -4.16
N ALA A 418 5.78 17.17 -4.01
CA ALA A 418 6.23 18.55 -3.77
C ALA A 418 5.83 19.49 -4.91
N ASP A 419 6.07 19.08 -6.16
CA ASP A 419 5.65 19.85 -7.32
C ASP A 419 4.14 20.02 -7.39
N THR A 420 3.41 18.98 -7.04
CA THR A 420 1.96 19.01 -6.93
C THR A 420 1.52 20.00 -5.83
N ALA A 421 2.14 19.95 -4.66
CA ALA A 421 1.86 20.84 -3.53
C ALA A 421 2.09 22.32 -3.88
N ARG A 422 3.15 22.65 -4.64
CA ARG A 422 3.39 24.02 -5.13
C ARG A 422 2.25 24.57 -5.97
N SER A 423 1.45 23.72 -6.58
CA SER A 423 0.32 24.16 -7.41
C SER A 423 -0.88 24.67 -6.60
N TYR A 424 -1.00 24.30 -5.34
CA TYR A 424 -2.13 24.68 -4.48
C TYR A 424 -1.74 25.33 -3.15
N PHE A 425 -0.48 25.25 -2.73
CA PHE A 425 0.06 26.05 -1.65
C PHE A 425 0.85 27.22 -2.23
N THR A 426 0.33 28.44 -2.07
CA THR A 426 0.99 29.65 -2.58
C THR A 426 1.24 30.63 -1.45
N PRO A 427 2.47 31.17 -1.30
CA PRO A 427 2.75 32.22 -0.33
C PRO A 427 1.94 33.49 -0.63
N GLU A 428 1.34 34.10 0.42
CA GLU A 428 0.71 35.42 0.28
C GLU A 428 1.76 36.53 0.37
N VAL A 429 1.86 37.35 -0.71
CA VAL A 429 2.83 38.44 -0.78
C VAL A 429 2.57 39.46 0.33
N GLY A 430 3.59 39.72 1.15
CA GLY A 430 3.52 40.73 2.24
C GLY A 430 2.85 40.24 3.52
N LYS A 431 2.45 38.97 3.58
CA LYS A 431 1.95 38.30 4.78
C LYS A 431 2.73 37.01 5.00
N ASN A 432 3.05 36.71 6.24
CA ASN A 432 3.68 35.42 6.59
C ASN A 432 2.62 34.29 6.63
N GLU A 433 1.78 34.22 5.60
CA GLU A 433 0.64 33.29 5.51
C GLU A 433 0.67 32.56 4.18
N MET A 434 0.15 31.33 4.18
CA MET A 434 -0.03 30.51 2.99
C MET A 434 -1.47 30.60 2.50
N ARG A 435 -1.64 30.88 1.23
CA ARG A 435 -2.92 30.68 0.57
C ARG A 435 -3.04 29.25 0.11
N VAL A 436 -4.16 28.60 0.45
CA VAL A 436 -4.45 27.21 0.07
C VAL A 436 -5.64 27.21 -0.89
N ASN A 437 -5.48 26.59 -2.05
CA ASN A 437 -6.62 26.26 -2.90
C ASN A 437 -7.33 25.04 -2.29
N GLY A 438 -8.46 25.27 -1.62
CA GLY A 438 -9.18 24.27 -0.83
C GLY A 438 -9.68 23.08 -1.64
N ASP A 439 -10.10 23.31 -2.89
CA ASP A 439 -10.57 22.23 -3.77
C ASP A 439 -9.38 21.35 -4.20
N ALA A 440 -8.31 21.98 -4.68
CA ALA A 440 -7.13 21.28 -5.16
C ALA A 440 -6.40 20.49 -4.05
N VAL A 441 -6.35 21.02 -2.83
CA VAL A 441 -5.68 20.36 -1.70
C VAL A 441 -6.39 19.09 -1.23
N SER A 442 -7.68 18.93 -1.52
CA SER A 442 -8.45 17.73 -1.17
C SER A 442 -8.24 16.58 -2.15
N ASP A 443 -7.76 16.86 -3.35
CA ASP A 443 -7.66 15.89 -4.46
C ASP A 443 -6.83 14.64 -4.09
N LEU A 444 -5.76 14.79 -3.30
CA LEU A 444 -4.88 13.71 -2.88
C LEU A 444 -4.98 13.39 -1.38
N SER A 445 -6.11 13.69 -0.75
CA SER A 445 -6.24 13.54 0.70
C SER A 445 -6.03 12.11 1.19
N ALA A 446 -6.45 11.09 0.44
CA ALA A 446 -6.24 9.69 0.80
C ALA A 446 -4.82 9.16 0.47
N LEU A 447 -4.02 9.90 -0.31
CA LEU A 447 -2.61 9.57 -0.56
C LEU A 447 -1.72 9.88 0.64
N ARG A 448 -2.04 10.91 1.44
CA ARG A 448 -1.18 11.44 2.53
C ARG A 448 -0.76 10.39 3.56
N PRO A 449 -1.66 9.54 4.11
CA PRO A 449 -1.25 8.49 5.04
C PRO A 449 -0.25 7.50 4.42
N ALA A 450 -0.46 7.12 3.16
CA ALA A 450 0.46 6.22 2.47
C ALA A 450 1.84 6.86 2.24
N MET A 451 1.89 8.14 1.87
CA MET A 451 3.15 8.88 1.73
C MET A 451 3.86 9.05 3.07
N ALA A 452 3.12 9.24 4.15
CA ALA A 452 3.72 9.27 5.49
C ALA A 452 4.38 7.93 5.84
N ASP A 453 3.74 6.78 5.57
CA ASP A 453 4.32 5.46 5.77
C ASP A 453 5.58 5.26 4.91
N VAL A 454 5.54 5.72 3.66
CA VAL A 454 6.68 5.66 2.73
C VAL A 454 7.85 6.47 3.29
N LEU A 455 7.65 7.74 3.64
CA LEU A 455 8.72 8.60 4.15
C LEU A 455 9.22 8.16 5.53
N ALA A 456 8.33 7.70 6.40
CA ALA A 456 8.69 7.13 7.69
C ALA A 456 9.64 5.92 7.58
N SER A 457 9.51 5.15 6.49
CA SER A 457 10.40 4.01 6.20
C SER A 457 11.79 4.42 5.74
N HIS A 458 12.00 5.70 5.39
CA HIS A 458 13.23 6.23 4.81
C HIS A 458 13.76 7.47 5.56
N MET A 459 13.62 7.48 6.89
CA MET A 459 14.05 8.62 7.72
C MET A 459 15.55 8.92 7.59
N ASP A 460 16.39 7.89 7.46
CA ASP A 460 17.85 8.07 7.27
C ASP A 460 18.16 8.84 5.98
N GLU A 461 17.44 8.53 4.90
CA GLU A 461 17.56 9.20 3.62
C GLU A 461 17.06 10.64 3.69
N LEU A 462 15.96 10.90 4.41
CA LEU A 462 15.46 12.26 4.62
C LEU A 462 16.48 13.10 5.39
N HIS A 463 17.09 12.54 6.44
CA HIS A 463 18.17 13.19 7.18
C HIS A 463 19.42 13.42 6.31
N SER A 464 19.74 12.52 5.37
CA SER A 464 20.86 12.71 4.46
C SER A 464 20.59 13.84 3.47
N VAL A 465 19.37 13.99 2.96
CA VAL A 465 18.98 15.12 2.10
C VAL A 465 19.28 16.46 2.78
N TYR A 466 18.87 16.63 4.04
CA TYR A 466 19.15 17.84 4.77
C TYR A 466 20.64 18.09 5.04
N ARG A 467 21.38 17.02 5.35
CA ARG A 467 22.83 17.11 5.56
C ARG A 467 23.57 17.52 4.29
N GLU A 468 23.20 16.96 3.14
CA GLU A 468 23.77 17.30 1.85
C GLU A 468 23.65 18.79 1.54
N PHE A 469 22.51 19.43 1.81
CA PHE A 469 22.29 20.85 1.59
C PHE A 469 23.11 21.78 2.48
N HIS A 470 23.46 21.34 3.67
CA HIS A 470 24.18 22.20 4.63
C HIS A 470 25.69 22.01 4.63
N TYR A 471 26.18 20.84 4.18
CA TYR A 471 27.59 20.49 4.30
C TYR A 471 28.31 20.23 2.97
N THR A 472 27.57 20.18 1.87
CA THR A 472 28.17 19.95 0.54
C THR A 472 27.61 20.92 -0.50
N THR A 473 28.49 21.34 -1.44
CA THR A 473 28.08 22.13 -2.60
C THR A 473 27.74 21.25 -3.80
N GLU A 474 27.78 19.93 -3.64
CA GLU A 474 27.47 18.98 -4.69
C GLU A 474 25.95 18.78 -4.82
N PRO A 475 25.44 18.53 -6.04
CA PRO A 475 24.03 18.21 -6.23
C PRO A 475 23.63 17.00 -5.38
N SER A 476 22.46 17.08 -4.77
CA SER A 476 21.90 15.97 -3.98
C SER A 476 21.86 14.69 -4.81
N LYS A 477 22.43 13.60 -4.28
CA LYS A 477 22.38 12.27 -4.90
C LYS A 477 20.95 11.73 -4.97
N SER A 478 20.08 12.20 -4.09
CA SER A 478 18.65 11.82 -4.05
C SER A 478 17.82 12.49 -5.16
N GLY A 479 18.35 13.53 -5.82
CA GLY A 479 17.60 14.35 -6.76
C GLY A 479 16.48 15.19 -6.11
N LEU A 480 16.37 15.16 -4.76
CA LEU A 480 15.37 15.89 -3.99
C LEU A 480 15.98 17.15 -3.42
N GLY A 481 15.37 18.30 -3.72
CA GLY A 481 15.76 19.57 -3.17
C GLY A 481 15.24 19.79 -1.74
N ASN A 482 15.91 20.65 -0.97
CA ASN A 482 15.48 21.01 0.37
C ASN A 482 14.03 21.54 0.39
N GLY A 483 13.72 22.48 -0.53
CA GLY A 483 12.36 22.99 -0.70
C GLY A 483 11.36 21.93 -1.21
N ASP A 484 11.81 20.92 -1.96
CA ASP A 484 10.94 19.82 -2.39
C ASP A 484 10.44 19.04 -1.19
N LEU A 485 11.33 18.69 -0.26
CA LEU A 485 10.95 17.97 0.93
C LEU A 485 9.99 18.79 1.81
N ASP A 486 10.22 20.10 1.94
CA ASP A 486 9.34 20.98 2.72
C ASP A 486 7.93 21.05 2.13
N TYR A 487 7.78 21.15 0.80
CA TYR A 487 6.47 21.13 0.15
C TYR A 487 5.77 19.77 0.26
N ALA A 488 6.52 18.67 0.14
CA ALA A 488 5.97 17.32 0.37
C ALA A 488 5.49 17.16 1.81
N LEU A 489 6.29 17.57 2.80
CA LEU A 489 5.92 17.54 4.21
C LEU A 489 4.72 18.45 4.50
N LEU A 490 4.65 19.64 3.89
CA LEU A 490 3.52 20.55 4.02
C LEU A 490 2.19 19.88 3.63
N ASP A 491 2.18 19.15 2.51
CA ASP A 491 0.99 18.45 2.05
C ASP A 491 0.67 17.24 2.95
N ILE A 492 1.65 16.39 3.24
CA ILE A 492 1.46 15.18 4.04
C ILE A 492 1.00 15.54 5.46
N CYS A 493 1.66 16.51 6.09
CA CYS A 493 1.35 16.93 7.46
C CYS A 493 0.00 17.65 7.61
N ARG A 494 -0.71 17.93 6.52
CA ARG A 494 -2.10 18.39 6.57
C ARG A 494 -3.02 17.33 7.15
N ASP A 495 -2.76 16.05 6.91
CA ASP A 495 -3.45 14.94 7.55
C ASP A 495 -2.85 14.66 8.94
N ALA A 496 -3.69 14.63 9.98
CA ALA A 496 -3.24 14.49 11.36
C ALA A 496 -2.63 13.11 11.64
N ALA A 497 -3.17 12.05 11.02
CA ALA A 497 -2.65 10.69 11.18
C ALA A 497 -1.32 10.51 10.43
N ALA A 498 -1.20 11.11 9.26
CA ALA A 498 0.03 11.13 8.49
C ALA A 498 1.15 11.88 9.24
N TYR A 499 0.84 13.06 9.81
CA TYR A 499 1.77 13.80 10.65
C TYR A 499 2.22 12.98 11.85
N ASP A 500 1.28 12.30 12.53
CA ASP A 500 1.58 11.45 13.68
C ASP A 500 2.54 10.30 13.30
N THR A 501 2.35 9.68 12.14
CA THR A 501 3.24 8.65 11.61
C THR A 501 4.66 9.17 11.42
N LEU A 502 4.83 10.33 10.76
CA LEU A 502 6.15 10.94 10.56
C LEU A 502 6.80 11.37 11.87
N LEU A 503 6.03 11.96 12.78
CA LEU A 503 6.53 12.37 14.08
C LEU A 503 7.03 11.19 14.91
N LYS A 504 6.29 10.07 14.91
CA LYS A 504 6.71 8.84 15.56
C LYS A 504 8.00 8.28 14.95
N ALA A 505 8.10 8.25 13.62
CA ALA A 505 9.32 7.80 12.93
C ALA A 505 10.53 8.67 13.31
N GLN A 506 10.35 10.00 13.35
CA GLN A 506 11.40 10.94 13.76
C GLN A 506 11.82 10.73 15.21
N ILE A 507 10.87 10.50 16.13
CA ILE A 507 11.17 10.20 17.53
C ILE A 507 12.03 8.93 17.65
N VAL A 508 11.71 7.89 16.87
CA VAL A 508 12.50 6.64 16.88
C VAL A 508 13.89 6.88 16.35
N HIS A 509 14.00 7.58 15.23
CA HIS A 509 15.28 7.92 14.61
C HIS A 509 16.18 8.68 15.61
N ALA A 510 15.64 9.75 16.21
CA ALA A 510 16.34 10.54 17.22
C ALA A 510 16.76 9.71 18.44
N ARG A 511 15.87 8.82 18.92
CA ARG A 511 16.20 7.94 20.05
C ARG A 511 17.37 7.00 19.76
N LEU A 512 17.41 6.42 18.57
CA LEU A 512 18.50 5.56 18.13
C LEU A 512 19.81 6.35 17.93
N ALA A 513 19.73 7.55 17.35
CA ALA A 513 20.88 8.44 17.18
C ALA A 513 21.48 8.83 18.54
N VAL A 514 20.63 9.24 19.49
CA VAL A 514 21.06 9.58 20.85
C VAL A 514 21.69 8.36 21.54
N ASP A 515 21.07 7.19 21.43
CA ASP A 515 21.62 5.97 22.04
C ASP A 515 22.99 5.61 21.47
N GLY A 516 23.15 5.68 20.17
CA GLY A 516 24.43 5.47 19.50
C GLY A 516 25.50 6.47 19.96
N ALA A 517 25.14 7.76 20.14
CA ALA A 517 26.05 8.80 20.64
C ALA A 517 26.50 8.54 22.08
N VAL A 518 25.57 8.12 22.95
CA VAL A 518 25.86 7.79 24.35
C VAL A 518 26.70 6.51 24.46
N ALA A 519 26.39 5.49 23.67
CA ALA A 519 27.10 4.21 23.65
C ALA A 519 28.56 4.34 23.18
N LYS A 520 28.85 5.28 22.28
CA LYS A 520 30.17 5.50 21.65
C LYS A 520 31.31 5.72 22.68
N GLY A 521 30.99 6.17 23.88
CA GLY A 521 32.01 6.49 24.90
C GLY A 521 32.69 7.82 24.62
N GLY A 522 33.71 8.14 25.45
CA GLY A 522 34.44 9.40 25.32
C GLY A 522 33.65 10.63 25.74
N ASP A 523 33.83 11.75 25.04
CA ASP A 523 33.15 13.02 25.32
C ASP A 523 31.70 12.99 24.83
N LEU A 524 30.79 12.83 25.79
CA LEU A 524 29.37 12.76 25.53
C LEU A 524 28.84 14.04 24.87
N THR A 525 29.34 15.22 25.30
CA THR A 525 28.89 16.49 24.75
C THR A 525 29.18 16.56 23.26
N ARG A 526 30.41 16.23 22.87
CA ARG A 526 30.83 16.22 21.47
C ARG A 526 30.04 15.21 20.65
N ASN A 527 29.84 13.99 21.17
CA ASN A 527 29.06 12.96 20.48
C ASN A 527 27.61 13.39 20.24
N LEU A 528 27.00 14.11 21.19
CA LEU A 528 25.67 14.67 21.06
C LEU A 528 25.63 15.85 20.07
N GLU A 529 26.64 16.75 20.13
CA GLU A 529 26.74 17.88 19.20
C GLU A 529 26.89 17.43 17.74
N ASP A 530 27.41 16.23 17.48
CA ASP A 530 27.50 15.65 16.13
C ASP A 530 26.13 15.24 15.55
N ILE A 531 25.17 14.85 16.40
CA ILE A 531 23.88 14.29 15.94
C ILE A 531 22.70 15.25 16.11
N LEU A 532 22.68 16.03 17.21
CA LEU A 532 21.55 16.89 17.57
C LEU A 532 21.15 17.93 16.49
N PRO A 533 22.09 18.50 15.70
CA PRO A 533 21.70 19.44 14.66
C PRO A 533 20.75 18.83 13.63
N SER A 534 21.05 17.63 13.13
CA SER A 534 20.24 16.92 12.15
C SER A 534 18.85 16.57 12.71
N GLU A 535 18.82 16.11 13.97
CA GLU A 535 17.57 15.74 14.63
C GLU A 535 16.69 16.97 14.91
N GLY A 536 17.29 18.04 15.42
CA GLY A 536 16.57 19.30 15.70
C GLY A 536 15.96 19.90 14.45
N TRP A 537 16.71 19.92 13.36
CA TRP A 537 16.21 20.41 12.08
C TRP A 537 14.99 19.63 11.59
N MET A 538 15.05 18.29 11.62
CA MET A 538 13.94 17.50 11.14
C MET A 538 12.70 17.69 11.99
N PHE A 539 12.82 17.74 13.31
CA PHE A 539 11.69 18.11 14.18
C PHE A 539 11.15 19.49 13.87
N GLY A 540 12.04 20.50 13.70
CA GLY A 540 11.64 21.86 13.36
C GLY A 540 10.82 21.91 12.07
N ARG A 541 11.25 21.18 11.05
CA ARG A 541 10.57 21.09 9.75
C ARG A 541 9.21 20.40 9.86
N LEU A 542 9.11 19.28 10.55
CA LEU A 542 7.84 18.59 10.74
C LEU A 542 6.82 19.46 11.49
N VAL A 543 7.27 20.13 12.58
CA VAL A 543 6.40 21.02 13.36
C VAL A 543 5.94 22.22 12.53
N GLU A 544 6.85 22.85 11.79
CA GLU A 544 6.51 24.02 10.95
C GLU A 544 5.63 23.63 9.77
N ALA A 545 5.94 22.51 9.10
CA ALA A 545 5.11 21.97 8.02
C ALA A 545 3.67 21.71 8.50
N ARG A 546 3.49 21.11 9.68
CA ARG A 546 2.17 20.90 10.28
C ARG A 546 1.48 22.23 10.60
N THR A 547 2.18 23.15 11.25
CA THR A 547 1.67 24.47 11.61
C THR A 547 1.18 25.20 10.36
N ARG A 548 2.00 25.28 9.32
CA ARG A 548 1.68 25.95 8.07
C ARG A 548 0.57 25.29 7.27
N SER A 549 0.54 23.96 7.25
CA SER A 549 -0.49 23.22 6.54
C SER A 549 -1.92 23.45 7.05
N VAL A 550 -2.06 23.82 8.33
CA VAL A 550 -3.36 24.07 8.98
C VAL A 550 -3.59 25.57 9.26
N GLN A 551 -2.62 26.43 8.99
CA GLN A 551 -2.69 27.86 9.29
C GLN A 551 -3.86 28.57 8.57
N ALA A 552 -4.22 28.08 7.37
CA ALA A 552 -5.40 28.51 6.65
C ALA A 552 -6.73 28.18 7.39
N GLU A 553 -6.68 27.28 8.37
CA GLU A 553 -7.80 26.86 9.20
C GLU A 553 -7.59 27.37 10.64
N LYS A 554 -7.73 28.68 10.87
CA LYS A 554 -7.40 29.37 12.15
C LYS A 554 -7.94 28.71 13.42
N ALA A 555 -9.05 27.99 13.35
CA ALA A 555 -9.64 27.29 14.50
C ALA A 555 -8.87 26.02 14.94
N ARG A 556 -7.92 25.51 14.13
CA ARG A 556 -7.16 24.27 14.41
C ARG A 556 -5.75 24.50 14.95
N LEU A 557 -5.22 25.71 14.90
CA LEU A 557 -3.82 25.96 15.26
C LEU A 557 -3.55 25.66 16.75
N ASP A 558 -4.44 26.12 17.65
CA ASP A 558 -4.32 25.86 19.08
C ASP A 558 -4.48 24.37 19.40
N GLN A 559 -5.36 23.69 18.67
CA GLN A 559 -5.55 22.25 18.80
C GLN A 559 -4.30 21.47 18.36
N VAL A 560 -3.65 21.87 17.25
CA VAL A 560 -2.42 21.25 16.75
C VAL A 560 -1.27 21.37 17.75
N ASN A 561 -1.12 22.54 18.37
CA ASN A 561 -0.09 22.77 19.37
C ASN A 561 -0.35 21.92 20.64
N ALA A 562 -1.60 21.79 21.03
CA ALA A 562 -2.00 20.94 22.14
C ALA A 562 -1.81 19.44 21.83
N GLU A 563 -2.12 19.01 20.61
CA GLU A 563 -1.91 17.63 20.13
C GLU A 563 -0.43 17.25 20.14
N LEU A 564 0.46 18.11 19.63
CA LEU A 564 1.90 17.87 19.65
C LEU A 564 2.42 17.74 21.08
N ALA A 565 2.08 18.71 21.94
CA ALA A 565 2.50 18.69 23.33
C ALA A 565 2.00 17.43 24.07
N GLN A 566 0.76 17.04 23.83
CA GLN A 566 0.17 15.82 24.39
C GLN A 566 0.89 14.58 23.90
N ARG A 567 1.17 14.46 22.60
CA ARG A 567 1.83 13.29 22.02
C ARG A 567 3.29 13.19 22.45
N VAL A 568 4.02 14.28 22.46
CA VAL A 568 5.39 14.30 22.98
C VAL A 568 5.40 13.86 24.45
N ASN A 569 4.50 14.36 25.29
CA ASN A 569 4.40 13.93 26.68
C ASN A 569 4.03 12.44 26.85
N GLN A 570 3.22 11.89 25.95
CA GLN A 570 2.85 10.48 25.98
C GLN A 570 3.99 9.56 25.54
N LEU A 571 4.86 10.02 24.63
CA LEU A 571 5.94 9.22 24.05
C LEU A 571 7.23 9.25 24.87
N VAL A 572 7.37 10.27 25.66
CA VAL A 572 8.63 10.75 26.21
C VAL A 572 9.30 9.85 27.26
N GLY A 573 8.62 9.10 28.05
CA GLY A 573 9.29 8.44 29.19
C GLY A 573 9.64 6.96 28.95
N LEU A 574 9.42 6.41 27.76
CA LEU A 574 9.01 5.03 27.69
C LEU A 574 9.61 4.17 26.57
N ILE A 575 10.63 4.64 25.81
CA ILE A 575 11.21 3.84 24.72
C ILE A 575 12.47 3.11 25.22
N PRO A 576 12.38 1.85 25.67
CA PRO A 576 13.57 1.08 26.04
C PRO A 576 14.32 0.65 24.78
N VAL A 577 15.55 1.12 24.64
CA VAL A 577 16.39 0.82 23.45
C VAL A 577 16.80 -0.64 23.41
N ALA A 578 17.04 -1.28 24.55
CA ALA A 578 17.37 -2.70 24.63
C ALA A 578 16.30 -3.59 23.97
N SER A 579 15.02 -3.25 24.13
CA SER A 579 13.93 -3.97 23.47
C SER A 579 13.83 -3.68 21.96
N LEU A 580 14.30 -2.51 21.51
CA LEU A 580 14.37 -2.16 20.10
C LEU A 580 15.49 -2.96 19.41
N TYR A 581 16.69 -3.01 19.99
CA TYR A 581 17.81 -3.76 19.43
C TYR A 581 17.63 -5.27 19.46
N SER A 582 17.09 -5.84 20.52
CA SER A 582 16.83 -7.27 20.61
C SER A 582 15.82 -7.75 19.56
N LYS A 583 14.83 -6.93 19.22
CA LYS A 583 13.86 -7.22 18.17
C LYS A 583 14.42 -6.97 16.77
N ALA A 584 15.32 -5.99 16.60
CA ALA A 584 16.01 -5.74 15.35
C ALA A 584 17.07 -6.82 15.04
N ALA A 585 17.80 -7.29 16.06
CA ALA A 585 18.81 -8.36 15.92
C ALA A 585 18.19 -9.74 15.59
N ALA A 586 16.91 -9.95 15.92
CA ALA A 586 16.17 -11.16 15.53
C ALA A 586 15.85 -11.23 14.02
N VAL A 587 16.19 -10.21 13.24
CA VAL A 587 15.97 -10.17 11.79
C VAL A 587 17.24 -10.61 11.07
N PRO A 588 17.21 -11.71 10.28
CA PRO A 588 18.39 -12.16 9.52
C PRO A 588 18.92 -11.03 8.60
N GLY A 589 20.21 -10.71 8.70
CA GLY A 589 20.87 -9.69 7.90
C GLY A 589 20.97 -8.30 8.54
N ALA A 590 20.53 -8.10 9.78
CA ALA A 590 20.61 -6.80 10.48
C ALA A 590 22.03 -6.42 10.95
N GLU A 591 22.97 -7.38 11.00
CA GLU A 591 24.32 -7.15 11.51
C GLU A 591 25.21 -6.24 10.64
N ALA A 592 24.85 -6.05 9.37
CA ALA A 592 25.64 -5.23 8.44
C ALA A 592 25.13 -3.79 8.25
N ALA A 593 24.06 -3.38 8.91
CA ALA A 593 23.37 -2.13 8.62
C ALA A 593 22.89 -1.40 9.88
N GLY A 594 23.81 -0.82 10.62
CA GLY A 594 23.48 0.04 11.77
C GLY A 594 22.58 1.25 11.43
N ALA A 595 22.37 1.53 10.15
CA ALA A 595 21.56 2.64 9.65
C ALA A 595 20.16 2.24 9.12
N LYS A 596 19.91 0.96 8.83
CA LYS A 596 18.66 0.52 8.15
C LYS A 596 17.57 -0.02 9.09
N VAL A 597 17.64 0.33 10.35
CA VAL A 597 16.78 -0.25 11.41
C VAL A 597 15.48 0.53 11.60
N THR A 598 15.45 1.81 11.25
CA THR A 598 14.35 2.73 11.54
C THR A 598 13.02 2.36 10.89
N GLY A 599 13.01 2.02 9.61
CA GLY A 599 11.76 1.69 8.91
C GLY A 599 11.10 0.39 9.39
N ARG A 600 11.91 -0.57 9.92
CA ARG A 600 11.39 -1.81 10.50
C ARG A 600 10.91 -1.65 11.96
N LEU A 601 11.45 -0.65 12.65
CA LEU A 601 11.11 -0.37 14.05
C LEU A 601 9.85 0.46 14.21
N THR A 602 9.43 1.20 13.17
CA THR A 602 8.20 2.02 13.22
C THR A 602 6.99 1.19 13.59
N GLY A 603 6.80 0.01 13.01
CA GLY A 603 5.68 -0.87 13.32
C GLY A 603 5.73 -1.51 14.73
N VAL A 604 6.92 -1.83 15.24
CA VAL A 604 7.11 -2.30 16.65
C VAL A 604 6.71 -1.19 17.61
N LEU A 605 7.13 0.02 17.27
CA LEU A 605 6.91 1.19 18.10
C LEU A 605 5.44 1.61 18.09
N GLU A 606 4.76 1.54 16.95
CA GLU A 606 3.33 1.84 16.85
C GLU A 606 2.49 1.00 17.80
N ASN A 607 2.73 -0.31 17.87
CA ASN A 607 2.01 -1.18 18.79
C ASN A 607 2.34 -0.87 20.26
N TRP A 608 3.63 -0.64 20.55
CA TRP A 608 4.05 -0.33 21.89
C TRP A 608 3.54 1.05 22.34
N ILE A 609 3.61 2.06 21.45
CA ILE A 609 3.04 3.40 21.67
C ILE A 609 1.53 3.30 21.84
N THR A 610 0.84 2.52 20.99
CA THR A 610 -0.62 2.37 21.06
C THR A 610 -1.06 1.70 22.35
N GLN A 611 -0.33 0.69 22.83
CA GLN A 611 -0.59 0.07 24.14
C GLN A 611 -0.37 1.04 25.30
N ARG A 612 0.65 1.90 25.23
CA ARG A 612 0.96 2.88 26.28
C ARG A 612 0.09 4.14 26.19
N LEU A 613 -0.36 4.54 25.01
CA LEU A 613 -1.32 5.63 24.82
C LEU A 613 -2.72 5.30 25.40
N ALA A 614 -3.04 4.02 25.56
CA ALA A 614 -4.24 3.59 26.28
C ALA A 614 -4.16 3.87 27.80
N GLU A 615 -2.96 4.09 28.34
CA GLU A 615 -2.75 4.52 29.71
C GLU A 615 -2.98 6.04 29.80
N LYS A 616 -3.80 6.49 30.75
CA LYS A 616 -4.10 7.93 30.95
C LYS A 616 -2.81 8.73 31.16
N PRO A 617 -2.65 9.91 30.49
CA PRO A 617 -1.48 10.77 30.70
C PRO A 617 -1.34 11.18 32.16
N ASP A 618 -0.10 11.34 32.62
CA ASP A 618 0.19 11.80 33.98
C ASP A 618 -0.09 13.31 34.10
N PRO A 619 -1.07 13.74 34.88
CA PRO A 619 -1.40 15.15 35.05
C PRO A 619 -0.30 15.94 35.77
N THR A 620 0.69 15.26 36.37
CA THR A 620 1.82 15.92 37.06
C THR A 620 2.97 16.28 36.11
N LEU A 621 2.97 15.80 34.86
CA LEU A 621 3.88 16.25 33.83
C LEU A 621 3.42 17.66 33.40
N LEU A 622 4.27 18.66 33.64
CA LEU A 622 3.99 20.04 33.26
C LEU A 622 3.67 20.12 31.77
N THR A 623 2.55 20.70 31.43
CA THR A 623 2.16 20.93 30.03
C THR A 623 3.18 21.89 29.40
N PRO A 624 3.84 21.50 28.27
CA PRO A 624 4.77 22.39 27.59
C PRO A 624 4.04 23.67 27.15
N LYS A 625 4.70 24.80 27.29
CA LYS A 625 4.14 26.10 26.89
C LYS A 625 4.29 26.38 25.40
N SER A 626 5.17 25.62 24.74
CA SER A 626 5.43 25.74 23.29
C SER A 626 5.87 24.40 22.72
N ASN A 627 5.79 24.28 21.40
CA ASN A 627 6.28 23.11 20.66
C ASN A 627 7.80 22.93 20.83
N THR A 628 8.55 24.04 20.89
CA THR A 628 9.99 24.03 21.15
C THR A 628 10.31 23.41 22.51
N GLU A 629 9.60 23.84 23.58
CA GLU A 629 9.77 23.26 24.90
C GLU A 629 9.40 21.78 24.97
N ALA A 630 8.37 21.37 24.22
CA ALA A 630 7.98 19.95 24.12
C ALA A 630 9.09 19.09 23.51
N VAL A 631 9.69 19.54 22.41
CA VAL A 631 10.78 18.82 21.72
C VAL A 631 12.06 18.82 22.57
N GLN A 632 12.41 19.93 23.20
CA GLN A 632 13.55 20.01 24.14
C GLN A 632 13.42 18.98 25.28
N ARG A 633 12.27 18.93 25.92
CA ARG A 633 12.00 17.94 26.97
C ARG A 633 12.11 16.50 26.47
N LEU A 634 11.64 16.24 25.25
CA LEU A 634 11.76 14.93 24.62
C LEU A 634 13.23 14.52 24.52
N PHE A 635 14.09 15.40 24.00
CA PHE A 635 15.52 15.10 23.86
C PHE A 635 16.22 14.95 25.20
N THR A 636 15.96 15.84 26.16
CA THR A 636 16.50 15.72 27.53
C THR A 636 16.17 14.36 28.13
N GLN A 637 14.97 13.86 27.91
CA GLN A 637 14.55 12.56 28.43
C GLN A 637 15.14 11.38 27.64
N MET A 638 15.28 11.50 26.31
CA MET A 638 15.98 10.50 25.51
C MET A 638 17.43 10.35 25.94
N ILE A 639 18.15 11.47 26.12
CA ILE A 639 19.55 11.48 26.56
C ILE A 639 19.67 10.89 27.96
N ALA A 640 18.82 11.34 28.90
CA ALA A 640 18.84 10.83 30.26
C ALA A 640 18.55 9.32 30.33
N SER A 641 17.58 8.85 29.56
CA SER A 641 17.26 7.43 29.48
C SER A 641 18.41 6.61 28.91
N SER A 642 19.05 7.08 27.84
CA SER A 642 20.20 6.42 27.25
C SER A 642 21.41 6.42 28.17
N MET A 643 21.67 7.53 28.86
CA MET A 643 22.73 7.61 29.89
C MET A 643 22.50 6.60 31.02
N ALA A 644 21.26 6.40 31.41
CA ALA A 644 20.89 5.42 32.42
C ALA A 644 21.11 3.98 31.93
N GLU A 645 20.68 3.66 30.73
CA GLU A 645 20.84 2.33 30.12
C GLU A 645 22.32 1.97 29.91
N HIS A 646 23.16 2.95 29.62
CA HIS A 646 24.63 2.78 29.46
C HIS A 646 25.42 3.03 30.74
N GLY A 647 24.78 3.13 31.91
CA GLY A 647 25.46 3.24 33.21
C GLY A 647 26.31 4.51 33.37
N ARG A 648 25.92 5.62 32.70
CA ARG A 648 26.67 6.88 32.71
C ARG A 648 26.49 7.72 33.98
N PHE A 649 25.56 7.36 34.86
CA PHE A 649 25.36 8.05 36.15
C PHE A 649 26.21 7.41 37.24
N GLY A 650 26.95 8.22 38.00
CA GLY A 650 27.82 7.74 39.06
C GLY A 650 27.05 7.24 40.29
N GLY A 651 27.58 6.20 40.95
CA GLY A 651 26.91 5.58 42.10
C GLY A 651 26.60 6.57 43.26
N ASN A 652 27.44 7.61 43.45
CA ASN A 652 27.17 8.63 44.49
C ASN A 652 25.96 9.51 44.16
N ASP A 653 25.72 9.77 42.88
CA ASP A 653 24.58 10.60 42.45
C ASP A 653 23.25 9.86 42.58
N LEU A 654 23.31 8.53 42.56
CA LEU A 654 22.15 7.64 42.66
C LEU A 654 21.79 7.26 44.10
N ARG A 655 22.68 7.58 45.10
CA ARG A 655 22.44 7.20 46.48
C ARG A 655 21.17 7.82 47.05
N GLY A 656 20.33 6.98 47.62
CA GLY A 656 19.05 7.40 48.24
C GLY A 656 17.95 7.74 47.25
N LYS A 657 18.12 7.49 45.95
CA LYS A 657 17.07 7.73 44.98
C LYS A 657 16.14 6.53 44.88
N SER A 658 14.86 6.79 44.72
CA SER A 658 13.82 5.72 44.61
C SER A 658 13.96 4.85 43.34
N PHE A 659 14.51 5.44 42.27
CA PHE A 659 14.76 4.78 40.97
C PHE A 659 16.13 4.05 40.93
N ALA A 660 16.87 3.99 42.02
CA ALA A 660 18.12 3.25 42.11
C ALA A 660 18.00 2.08 43.12
N ASN A 661 18.84 1.05 42.90
CA ASN A 661 18.99 -0.07 43.83
C ASN A 661 19.65 0.37 45.12
N ARG A 662 19.27 -0.26 46.25
CA ARG A 662 19.93 -0.03 47.54
C ARG A 662 21.21 -0.85 47.61
N GLY A 663 22.34 -0.21 47.95
CA GLY A 663 23.62 -0.88 48.11
C GLY A 663 24.78 0.13 48.28
N ASP A 664 25.99 -0.40 48.53
CA ASP A 664 27.19 0.44 48.65
C ASP A 664 27.59 1.11 47.33
N ARG A 665 27.24 0.47 46.21
CA ARG A 665 27.35 1.02 44.85
C ARG A 665 25.97 0.98 44.22
N PRO A 666 25.15 2.02 44.44
CA PRO A 666 23.82 2.04 43.85
C PRO A 666 23.90 2.15 42.32
N GLU A 667 23.17 1.25 41.66
CA GLU A 667 22.98 1.24 40.21
C GLU A 667 21.54 1.63 39.91
N MET A 668 21.32 2.22 38.76
CA MET A 668 19.97 2.54 38.33
C MET A 668 19.18 1.26 38.07
N LYS A 669 17.93 1.22 38.53
CA LYS A 669 16.99 0.15 38.13
C LYS A 669 16.76 0.22 36.62
N SER A 670 16.48 -0.91 35.99
CA SER A 670 16.12 -0.89 34.57
C SER A 670 14.87 -0.01 34.37
N LEU A 671 14.85 0.82 33.34
CA LEU A 671 13.72 1.72 33.04
C LEU A 671 12.40 0.98 32.94
N GLU A 672 12.44 -0.26 32.46
CA GLU A 672 11.28 -1.15 32.34
C GLU A 672 10.70 -1.56 33.71
N SER A 673 11.56 -1.61 34.73
CA SER A 673 11.18 -2.01 36.11
C SER A 673 10.69 -0.83 36.95
N LEU A 674 10.86 0.42 36.46
CA LEU A 674 10.44 1.61 37.20
C LEU A 674 8.92 1.76 37.15
N GLY A 675 8.31 1.89 38.33
CA GLY A 675 6.94 2.36 38.42
C GLY A 675 6.82 3.81 37.96
N ARG A 676 5.62 4.26 37.72
CA ARG A 676 5.31 5.62 37.19
C ARG A 676 5.93 6.75 38.03
N GLU A 677 5.84 6.64 39.34
CA GLU A 677 6.38 7.65 40.27
C GLU A 677 7.92 7.68 40.23
N ASP A 678 8.56 6.52 40.23
CA ASP A 678 10.01 6.39 40.15
C ASP A 678 10.56 6.91 38.81
N LEU A 679 9.87 6.63 37.71
CA LEU A 679 10.23 7.15 36.40
C LEU A 679 10.12 8.67 36.35
N SER A 680 9.03 9.25 36.88
CA SER A 680 8.84 10.71 36.96
C SER A 680 9.90 11.36 37.85
N ALA A 681 10.26 10.70 38.94
CA ALA A 681 11.32 11.19 39.85
C ALA A 681 12.69 11.15 39.16
N PHE A 682 12.97 10.06 38.42
CA PHE A 682 14.19 9.93 37.62
C PHE A 682 14.32 11.03 36.56
N LEU A 683 13.29 11.24 35.74
CA LEU A 683 13.33 12.23 34.66
C LEU A 683 13.53 13.68 35.20
N ARG A 684 12.89 14.04 36.31
CA ARG A 684 13.12 15.35 36.97
C ARG A 684 14.53 15.47 37.50
N TRP A 685 15.08 14.41 38.09
CA TRP A 685 16.42 14.41 38.62
C TRP A 685 17.45 14.48 37.51
N ALA A 686 17.27 13.69 36.43
CA ALA A 686 18.18 13.62 35.32
C ALA A 686 18.26 14.95 34.55
N ALA A 687 17.15 15.68 34.40
CA ALA A 687 17.14 16.99 33.78
C ALA A 687 18.10 18.00 34.44
N VAL A 688 18.35 17.86 35.76
CA VAL A 688 19.28 18.72 36.50
C VAL A 688 20.69 18.15 36.54
N HIS A 689 20.85 16.81 36.53
CA HIS A 689 22.14 16.16 36.83
C HIS A 689 22.88 15.69 35.56
N ALA A 690 22.22 15.60 34.43
CA ALA A 690 22.84 15.15 33.17
C ALA A 690 23.75 16.23 32.54
N ARG A 691 23.77 17.45 33.04
CA ARG A 691 24.58 18.60 32.53
C ARG A 691 24.38 18.82 31.01
N LEU A 692 23.13 18.88 30.60
CA LEU A 692 22.74 18.94 29.21
C LEU A 692 22.64 20.36 28.63
N ASP A 693 23.10 21.39 29.32
CA ASP A 693 22.90 22.82 28.95
C ASP A 693 23.44 23.15 27.54
N SER A 694 24.52 22.49 27.09
CA SER A 694 25.05 22.67 25.72
C SER A 694 24.18 21.94 24.70
N ALA A 695 23.79 20.71 25.00
CA ALA A 695 22.92 19.91 24.13
C ALA A 695 21.56 20.57 23.94
N ASP A 696 20.97 21.10 25.03
CA ASP A 696 19.69 21.81 24.98
C ASP A 696 19.79 23.08 24.12
N ARG A 697 20.88 23.84 24.19
CA ARG A 697 21.09 25.03 23.34
C ARG A 697 21.25 24.67 21.88
N VAL A 698 22.03 23.65 21.57
CA VAL A 698 22.21 23.17 20.19
C VAL A 698 20.88 22.71 19.63
N MET A 699 20.12 21.91 20.39
CA MET A 699 18.82 21.44 19.99
C MET A 699 17.82 22.59 19.72
N GLN A 700 17.77 23.58 20.64
CA GLN A 700 16.88 24.73 20.47
C GLN A 700 17.24 25.52 19.21
N SER A 701 18.53 25.83 19.02
CA SER A 701 18.97 26.64 17.88
C SER A 701 18.71 25.95 16.55
N THR A 702 18.90 24.64 16.48
CA THR A 702 18.71 23.87 15.24
C THR A 702 17.25 23.59 14.94
N LEU A 703 16.42 23.39 15.96
CA LEU A 703 14.97 23.34 15.81
C LEU A 703 14.40 24.66 15.28
N GLU A 704 14.81 25.79 15.87
CA GLU A 704 14.42 27.11 15.39
C GLU A 704 14.96 27.37 13.98
N GLN A 705 16.15 26.88 13.64
CA GLN A 705 16.71 26.97 12.30
C GLN A 705 15.87 26.17 11.32
N GLY A 706 15.50 24.92 11.62
CA GLY A 706 14.63 24.10 10.79
C GLY A 706 13.28 24.77 10.53
N GLN A 707 12.67 25.35 11.56
CA GLN A 707 11.43 26.11 11.43
C GLN A 707 11.61 27.37 10.54
N LYS A 708 12.70 28.12 10.74
CA LYS A 708 13.00 29.30 9.93
C LYS A 708 13.26 28.98 8.47
N GLU A 709 13.94 27.89 8.16
CA GLU A 709 14.19 27.47 6.79
C GLU A 709 12.88 27.11 6.09
N VAL A 710 12.00 26.30 6.69
CA VAL A 710 10.67 26.05 6.14
C VAL A 710 9.90 27.36 5.97
N ALA A 711 9.93 28.23 6.98
CA ALA A 711 9.27 29.54 6.90
C ALA A 711 9.84 30.40 5.76
N SER A 712 11.14 30.35 5.48
CA SER A 712 11.75 31.11 4.38
C SER A 712 11.33 30.62 2.99
N HIS A 713 11.09 29.33 2.84
CA HIS A 713 10.55 28.76 1.59
C HIS A 713 9.09 29.20 1.35
N PHE A 714 8.36 29.54 2.41
CA PHE A 714 6.95 29.92 2.36
C PHE A 714 6.69 31.38 2.73
N GLY A 715 7.70 32.14 3.17
CA GLY A 715 7.59 33.53 3.61
C GLY A 715 8.26 34.49 2.65
N ASN A 716 7.69 35.65 2.53
CA ASN A 716 8.09 36.70 1.62
C ASN A 716 9.13 37.66 2.22
N GLU A 717 10.35 37.28 2.35
CA GLU A 717 11.41 38.28 2.33
C GLU A 717 12.33 38.02 1.13
N GLY A 718 11.99 38.65 0.00
CA GLY A 718 12.89 38.75 -1.14
C GLY A 718 12.81 37.70 -2.24
N GLY A 719 11.64 37.15 -2.51
CA GLY A 719 11.16 36.82 -3.83
C GLY A 719 12.01 36.02 -4.81
N GLU A 720 12.90 35.16 -4.38
CA GLU A 720 13.33 34.10 -5.28
C GLU A 720 12.35 32.91 -5.06
N HIS A 721 11.37 32.83 -5.97
CA HIS A 721 10.74 31.54 -6.23
C HIS A 721 11.88 30.57 -6.47
N LEU A 722 12.02 29.57 -5.58
CA LEU A 722 12.91 28.46 -5.87
C LEU A 722 12.57 27.99 -7.29
N PRO A 723 13.53 27.94 -8.21
CA PRO A 723 13.25 27.53 -9.58
C PRO A 723 12.54 26.19 -9.53
N PRO A 724 11.61 25.92 -10.44
CA PRO A 724 11.00 24.61 -10.51
C PRO A 724 12.14 23.58 -10.50
N SER A 725 12.03 22.57 -9.66
CA SER A 725 13.08 21.57 -9.44
C SER A 725 13.42 20.75 -10.70
N PHE A 726 12.81 21.08 -11.83
CA PHE A 726 13.11 20.53 -13.13
C PHE A 726 13.81 21.61 -13.98
N THR A 727 15.09 21.45 -14.20
CA THR A 727 15.73 22.07 -15.38
C THR A 727 15.15 21.40 -16.61
N SER A 728 14.66 22.23 -17.52
CA SER A 728 14.09 21.86 -18.82
C SER A 728 15.01 20.92 -19.61
#